data_773ce90371a4501dbc457d767b97c3e9
#
_entry.id   773ce90371a4501dbc457d767b97c3e9
#
_cell.length_a   1.000
_cell.length_b   1.000
_cell.length_c   1.000
_cell.angle_alpha   90.00
_cell.angle_beta   90.00
_cell.angle_gamma   90.00
#
_symmetry.space_group_name_H-M   'P 1'
#
loop_
_entity.id
_entity.type
_entity.pdbx_description
1 polymer ?
#
loop_
_entity_poly.entity_id
_entity_poly.type
_entity_poly.pdbx_seq_one_letter_code
_entity_poly.pdbx_strand_id
1 'polypeptide(L)'
;MVLLRQFELAVQSHFKRGELPGFIHLYVGQEAVAVGVCANLGPQDWITSTHRGHGHALAKGLPPRALMAELFGKATGCCGGRGGSMHLYDPAHGVFGTNGIVAAGIPHAVGAALSARTRGADQIAVAFFGDGAIQHGAFHESLNFAAAQRAGVVFVCENNLYATATPLHSITRNPDIASKAAAYGVPGVAVDGNDVLAVEAVAREAVARARAGEGPTLIAAKTYRVVGHHEGEPLVGTYRTREELDAWKQRCPIKGFRRLLIESGQANDADLDGIDNRVAGVVGDAVDFARKSPEPDPATVFLHGGAEAIAVGEASPDPATVAQGWLDAVRDGIAEEMRRDPHILYFGEGTGERGGSFAHTKGLWQEFGSQRLIDTAICELGFTGAAIGAAATGCRTVADLMFADFVFESGGQIPLQASKLRYISNGSVAAPVVVRAACGALKSAGPHHSGTYHPIWAHLPGVLVAMPSTPADAKGLMKAALRSHAPVLFLEPKALFASKGEVPKGEHVVPFGVARLVRAGQHIAIVTIGRMVPIVMEAAGILEREGIHCEVIDLRTIVPLDLETIVSSVRKTRRLLVVDEGYPMCGIGAEIAASIGELAHDSLDAPVGRVHTEPVPHPFSPALEALVLPTAAGIIAAVRAALRGRAVPPRRLEMTPQREQARPITPPPPTTASMPARNAVKEAVPADGAIAAKDATARTDKDFITMPHGDLTVSEGKVVQWLKQAGETFVAGEIVAELETDKALLEIEAPAAGRLSEILAPVGTTVSMGGALATFVKL
;
A
#
# COMPACT_ATOMS: atom_id res chain seq x y z
N MET A 1 -28.37 -9.73 2.71
CA MET A 1 -28.37 -8.69 3.77
C MET A 1 -28.32 -9.27 5.18
N VAL A 2 -29.18 -10.24 5.54
CA VAL A 2 -29.18 -10.85 6.90
C VAL A 2 -27.82 -11.49 7.24
N LEU A 3 -27.21 -12.22 6.29
CA LEU A 3 -25.87 -12.80 6.50
C LEU A 3 -24.82 -11.73 6.85
N LEU A 4 -24.77 -10.63 6.11
CA LEU A 4 -23.85 -9.55 6.37
C LEU A 4 -24.03 -8.98 7.77
N ARG A 5 -25.28 -8.67 8.13
CA ARG A 5 -25.63 -8.12 9.45
C ARG A 5 -25.26 -9.06 10.59
N GLN A 6 -25.66 -10.33 10.53
CA GLN A 6 -25.41 -11.28 11.62
C GLN A 6 -23.91 -11.61 11.72
N PHE A 7 -23.20 -11.69 10.59
CA PHE A 7 -21.75 -11.86 10.58
C PHE A 7 -21.05 -10.69 11.29
N GLU A 8 -21.38 -9.45 10.93
CA GLU A 8 -20.77 -8.26 11.52
C GLU A 8 -21.08 -8.12 13.03
N LEU A 9 -22.31 -8.48 13.46
CA LEU A 9 -22.65 -8.49 14.88
C LEU A 9 -21.89 -9.58 15.66
N ALA A 10 -21.62 -10.73 15.02
CA ALA A 10 -20.77 -11.75 15.61
C ALA A 10 -19.31 -11.24 15.71
N VAL A 11 -18.79 -10.61 14.66
CA VAL A 11 -17.47 -9.97 14.67
C VAL A 11 -17.37 -8.95 15.81
N GLN A 12 -18.35 -8.06 15.95
CA GLN A 12 -18.41 -7.09 17.04
C GLN A 12 -18.35 -7.77 18.41
N SER A 13 -19.16 -8.80 18.61
CA SER A 13 -19.21 -9.55 19.87
C SER A 13 -17.88 -10.21 20.21
N HIS A 14 -17.21 -10.82 19.21
CA HIS A 14 -15.92 -11.47 19.42
C HIS A 14 -14.79 -10.45 19.61
N PHE A 15 -14.83 -9.31 18.94
CA PHE A 15 -13.89 -8.21 19.15
C PHE A 15 -13.99 -7.64 20.57
N LYS A 16 -15.20 -7.34 21.05
CA LYS A 16 -15.43 -6.86 22.43
C LYS A 16 -14.93 -7.84 23.50
N ARG A 17 -14.84 -9.13 23.20
CA ARG A 17 -14.25 -10.15 24.08
C ARG A 17 -12.73 -10.31 23.95
N GLY A 18 -12.09 -9.52 23.09
CA GLY A 18 -10.64 -9.60 22.84
C GLY A 18 -10.21 -10.83 22.06
N GLU A 19 -11.14 -11.53 21.38
CA GLU A 19 -10.82 -12.72 20.58
C GLU A 19 -10.30 -12.36 19.17
N LEU A 20 -10.54 -11.13 18.69
CA LEU A 20 -10.12 -10.65 17.39
C LEU A 20 -9.03 -9.57 17.54
N PRO A 21 -7.89 -9.70 16.87
CA PRO A 21 -6.83 -8.69 16.89
C PRO A 21 -7.12 -7.52 15.94
N GLY A 22 -6.38 -6.44 16.12
CA GLY A 22 -6.32 -5.32 15.17
C GLY A 22 -7.48 -4.34 15.26
N PHE A 23 -7.74 -3.66 14.15
CA PHE A 23 -8.85 -2.70 14.00
C PHE A 23 -9.99 -3.32 13.22
N ILE A 24 -11.20 -3.17 13.72
CA ILE A 24 -12.42 -3.70 13.09
C ILE A 24 -13.32 -2.53 12.64
N HIS A 25 -13.72 -2.56 11.38
CA HIS A 25 -14.60 -1.57 10.77
C HIS A 25 -15.85 -2.27 10.23
N LEU A 26 -16.93 -2.25 11.00
CA LEU A 26 -18.15 -3.00 10.68
C LEU A 26 -18.94 -2.36 9.53
N TYR A 27 -19.55 -3.20 8.70
CA TYR A 27 -20.37 -2.79 7.54
C TYR A 27 -21.86 -2.56 7.89
N VAL A 28 -22.22 -2.57 9.17
CA VAL A 28 -23.59 -2.49 9.69
C VAL A 28 -24.29 -1.20 9.26
N GLY A 29 -25.42 -1.35 8.59
CA GLY A 29 -26.28 -0.25 8.11
C GLY A 29 -26.20 -0.02 6.59
N GLN A 30 -25.22 -0.58 5.90
CA GLN A 30 -24.97 -0.35 4.47
C GLN A 30 -25.25 -1.60 3.59
N GLU A 31 -25.84 -2.65 4.15
CA GLU A 31 -25.96 -3.99 3.55
C GLU A 31 -26.65 -3.99 2.20
N ALA A 32 -27.58 -3.05 1.96
CA ALA A 32 -28.31 -2.97 0.70
C ALA A 32 -27.42 -2.57 -0.47
N VAL A 33 -26.38 -1.76 -0.23
CA VAL A 33 -25.46 -1.34 -1.29
C VAL A 33 -24.64 -2.54 -1.78
N ALA A 34 -23.96 -3.24 -0.89
CA ALA A 34 -23.17 -4.41 -1.26
C ALA A 34 -24.00 -5.49 -1.96
N VAL A 35 -25.18 -5.80 -1.41
CA VAL A 35 -26.03 -6.87 -1.94
C VAL A 35 -26.67 -6.47 -3.28
N GLY A 36 -27.20 -5.24 -3.39
CA GLY A 36 -27.83 -4.78 -4.63
C GLY A 36 -26.83 -4.69 -5.80
N VAL A 37 -25.61 -4.25 -5.54
CA VAL A 37 -24.56 -4.20 -6.56
C VAL A 37 -24.07 -5.60 -6.91
N CYS A 38 -23.69 -6.42 -5.93
CA CYS A 38 -23.10 -7.74 -6.18
C CYS A 38 -24.10 -8.75 -6.77
N ALA A 39 -25.42 -8.55 -6.63
CA ALA A 39 -26.44 -9.36 -7.27
C ALA A 39 -26.37 -9.35 -8.82
N ASN A 40 -25.73 -8.34 -9.40
CA ASN A 40 -25.55 -8.18 -10.83
C ASN A 40 -24.18 -8.68 -11.35
N LEU A 41 -23.32 -9.16 -10.45
CA LEU A 41 -21.95 -9.57 -10.78
C LEU A 41 -21.84 -11.08 -10.93
N GLY A 42 -21.13 -11.51 -11.97
CA GLY A 42 -20.68 -12.89 -12.11
C GLY A 42 -19.54 -13.24 -11.15
N PRO A 43 -19.28 -14.54 -10.94
CA PRO A 43 -18.18 -14.98 -10.09
C PRO A 43 -16.81 -14.41 -10.49
N GLN A 44 -16.60 -14.21 -11.79
CA GLN A 44 -15.34 -13.75 -12.38
C GLN A 44 -15.18 -12.22 -12.40
N ASP A 45 -16.25 -11.46 -12.15
CA ASP A 45 -16.15 -10.00 -12.07
C ASP A 45 -15.36 -9.58 -10.83
N TRP A 46 -14.56 -8.53 -10.96
CA TRP A 46 -13.69 -8.06 -9.89
C TRP A 46 -14.36 -7.00 -9.04
N ILE A 47 -14.15 -7.07 -7.72
CA ILE A 47 -14.42 -5.96 -6.83
C ILE A 47 -13.14 -5.50 -6.15
N THR A 48 -12.96 -4.18 -6.03
CA THR A 48 -12.07 -3.55 -5.06
C THR A 48 -12.89 -2.88 -3.97
N SER A 49 -12.37 -2.83 -2.76
CA SER A 49 -13.14 -2.33 -1.62
C SER A 49 -12.26 -1.54 -0.63
N THR A 50 -12.84 -1.18 0.49
CA THR A 50 -12.29 -0.30 1.52
C THR A 50 -11.90 -1.09 2.78
N HIS A 51 -11.47 -0.35 3.83
CA HIS A 51 -11.30 -0.86 5.18
C HIS A 51 -12.58 -1.52 5.78
N ARG A 52 -13.76 -1.21 5.23
CA ARG A 52 -15.08 -1.75 5.61
C ARG A 52 -15.54 -2.85 4.65
N GLY A 53 -14.60 -3.72 4.27
CA GLY A 53 -14.77 -4.63 3.15
C GLY A 53 -15.50 -5.94 3.42
N HIS A 54 -15.82 -6.29 4.67
CA HIS A 54 -16.45 -7.57 5.01
C HIS A 54 -17.77 -7.77 4.25
N GLY A 55 -18.65 -6.75 4.26
CA GLY A 55 -19.92 -6.80 3.57
C GLY A 55 -19.78 -7.01 2.06
N HIS A 56 -18.86 -6.29 1.42
CA HIS A 56 -18.58 -6.44 -0.02
C HIS A 56 -18.05 -7.83 -0.35
N ALA A 57 -17.07 -8.32 0.44
CA ALA A 57 -16.47 -9.63 0.22
C ALA A 57 -17.49 -10.77 0.38
N LEU A 58 -18.32 -10.73 1.43
CA LEU A 58 -19.40 -11.70 1.64
C LEU A 58 -20.45 -11.62 0.53
N ALA A 59 -20.87 -10.42 0.14
CA ALA A 59 -21.87 -10.23 -0.92
C ALA A 59 -21.34 -10.74 -2.28
N LYS A 60 -20.01 -10.65 -2.51
CA LYS A 60 -19.36 -11.16 -3.73
C LYS A 60 -19.17 -12.68 -3.72
N GLY A 61 -19.27 -13.33 -2.55
CA GLY A 61 -19.20 -14.77 -2.43
C GLY A 61 -18.03 -15.33 -1.62
N LEU A 62 -17.21 -14.48 -0.99
CA LEU A 62 -16.17 -14.98 -0.07
C LEU A 62 -16.81 -15.87 1.01
N PRO A 63 -16.33 -17.11 1.23
CA PRO A 63 -16.91 -18.01 2.20
C PRO A 63 -16.85 -17.45 3.64
N PRO A 64 -17.96 -17.44 4.40
CA PRO A 64 -17.99 -16.93 5.77
C PRO A 64 -16.95 -17.59 6.70
N ARG A 65 -16.66 -18.89 6.54
CA ARG A 65 -15.61 -19.60 7.30
C ARG A 65 -14.23 -19.02 7.05
N ALA A 66 -13.89 -18.78 5.77
CA ALA A 66 -12.57 -18.25 5.41
C ALA A 66 -12.40 -16.81 5.89
N LEU A 67 -13.46 -15.99 5.79
CA LEU A 67 -13.42 -14.61 6.31
C LEU A 67 -13.30 -14.61 7.84
N MET A 68 -14.12 -15.38 8.55
CA MET A 68 -14.03 -15.42 10.02
C MET A 68 -12.67 -15.93 10.49
N ALA A 69 -12.11 -16.95 9.86
CA ALA A 69 -10.78 -17.46 10.16
C ALA A 69 -9.69 -16.40 9.93
N GLU A 70 -9.83 -15.56 8.89
CA GLU A 70 -8.91 -14.44 8.65
C GLU A 70 -8.97 -13.40 9.77
N LEU A 71 -10.19 -13.07 10.23
CA LEU A 71 -10.37 -12.11 11.34
C LEU A 71 -9.82 -12.63 12.67
N PHE A 72 -9.83 -13.97 12.88
CA PHE A 72 -9.16 -14.62 14.01
C PHE A 72 -7.64 -14.80 13.82
N GLY A 73 -7.08 -14.35 12.68
CA GLY A 73 -5.64 -14.48 12.36
C GLY A 73 -5.18 -15.90 12.06
N LYS A 74 -6.08 -16.80 11.61
CA LYS A 74 -5.81 -18.23 11.44
C LYS A 74 -5.27 -18.61 10.06
N ALA A 75 -4.53 -19.70 9.97
CA ALA A 75 -3.94 -20.22 8.74
C ALA A 75 -4.98 -20.55 7.65
N THR A 76 -6.22 -20.85 8.02
CA THR A 76 -7.33 -21.17 7.12
C THR A 76 -8.11 -19.94 6.65
N GLY A 77 -7.66 -18.75 7.04
CA GLY A 77 -8.19 -17.49 6.54
C GLY A 77 -7.93 -17.29 5.05
N CYS A 78 -8.71 -16.44 4.38
CA CYS A 78 -8.58 -16.16 2.95
C CYS A 78 -7.18 -15.60 2.57
N CYS A 79 -6.49 -14.98 3.51
CA CYS A 79 -5.11 -14.49 3.37
C CYS A 79 -4.13 -15.21 4.32
N GLY A 80 -4.53 -16.34 4.91
CA GLY A 80 -3.68 -17.12 5.82
C GLY A 80 -3.30 -16.37 7.10
N GLY A 81 -4.16 -15.47 7.59
CA GLY A 81 -3.93 -14.65 8.78
C GLY A 81 -3.00 -13.45 8.56
N ARG A 82 -2.65 -13.09 7.31
CA ARG A 82 -1.76 -11.96 6.98
C ARG A 82 -2.48 -10.67 6.65
N GLY A 83 -3.71 -10.75 6.14
CA GLY A 83 -4.48 -9.58 5.68
C GLY A 83 -5.28 -8.93 6.80
N GLY A 84 -5.93 -9.73 7.61
CA GLY A 84 -6.85 -9.28 8.66
C GLY A 84 -8.07 -8.55 8.10
N SER A 85 -8.76 -7.77 8.96
CA SER A 85 -10.04 -7.13 8.66
C SER A 85 -10.05 -6.24 7.41
N MET A 86 -8.97 -5.50 7.16
CA MET A 86 -8.95 -4.47 6.11
C MET A 86 -8.30 -4.93 4.79
N HIS A 87 -7.76 -6.13 4.72
CA HIS A 87 -6.97 -6.56 3.56
C HIS A 87 -7.35 -7.99 3.14
N LEU A 88 -8.58 -8.13 2.65
CA LEU A 88 -9.17 -9.42 2.23
C LEU A 88 -8.95 -9.61 0.73
N TYR A 89 -8.41 -10.75 0.35
CA TYR A 89 -8.17 -11.15 -1.04
C TYR A 89 -8.75 -12.54 -1.29
N ASP A 90 -9.55 -12.68 -2.33
CA ASP A 90 -10.06 -13.98 -2.81
C ASP A 90 -10.30 -13.92 -4.33
N PRO A 91 -9.24 -14.13 -5.14
CA PRO A 91 -9.35 -14.11 -6.59
C PRO A 91 -10.34 -15.13 -7.14
N ALA A 92 -10.56 -16.26 -6.44
CA ALA A 92 -11.50 -17.29 -6.86
C ALA A 92 -12.96 -16.80 -6.91
N HIS A 93 -13.31 -15.84 -6.03
CA HIS A 93 -14.61 -15.22 -6.00
C HIS A 93 -14.60 -13.77 -6.53
N GLY A 94 -13.54 -13.35 -7.21
CA GLY A 94 -13.43 -12.00 -7.77
C GLY A 94 -13.24 -10.89 -6.72
N VAL A 95 -12.84 -11.21 -5.50
CA VAL A 95 -12.42 -10.22 -4.51
C VAL A 95 -10.95 -9.88 -4.75
N PHE A 96 -10.72 -8.81 -5.54
CA PHE A 96 -9.36 -8.34 -5.84
C PHE A 96 -8.63 -7.88 -4.59
N GLY A 97 -9.37 -7.21 -3.67
CA GLY A 97 -8.83 -6.80 -2.39
C GLY A 97 -9.63 -5.69 -1.72
N THR A 98 -9.66 -5.74 -0.39
CA THR A 98 -10.06 -4.62 0.44
C THR A 98 -8.82 -3.83 0.88
N ASN A 99 -8.95 -2.58 1.29
CA ASN A 99 -7.79 -1.73 1.47
C ASN A 99 -7.98 -0.70 2.59
N GLY A 100 -7.02 -0.63 3.50
CA GLY A 100 -6.98 0.39 4.55
C GLY A 100 -6.62 1.80 4.04
N ILE A 101 -5.99 1.90 2.86
CA ILE A 101 -5.62 3.19 2.25
C ILE A 101 -6.79 3.72 1.44
N VAL A 102 -7.28 4.91 1.82
CA VAL A 102 -8.44 5.56 1.17
C VAL A 102 -8.18 5.76 -0.32
N ALA A 103 -9.17 5.41 -1.14
CA ALA A 103 -9.16 5.53 -2.61
C ALA A 103 -8.14 4.64 -3.36
N ALA A 104 -7.24 3.91 -2.70
CA ALA A 104 -6.18 3.16 -3.37
C ALA A 104 -6.72 2.08 -4.34
N GLY A 105 -7.86 1.47 -4.02
CA GLY A 105 -8.49 0.44 -4.87
C GLY A 105 -9.21 0.97 -6.11
N ILE A 106 -9.47 2.28 -6.20
CA ILE A 106 -10.21 2.87 -7.33
C ILE A 106 -9.46 2.67 -8.66
N PRO A 107 -8.18 3.09 -8.80
CA PRO A 107 -7.43 2.83 -10.02
C PRO A 107 -7.15 1.35 -10.27
N HIS A 108 -7.07 0.51 -9.23
CA HIS A 108 -6.92 -0.94 -9.41
C HIS A 108 -8.11 -1.54 -10.18
N ALA A 109 -9.34 -1.11 -9.88
CA ALA A 109 -10.53 -1.55 -10.62
C ALA A 109 -10.46 -1.14 -12.10
N VAL A 110 -9.96 0.06 -12.40
CA VAL A 110 -9.74 0.49 -13.80
C VAL A 110 -8.76 -0.46 -14.49
N GLY A 111 -7.65 -0.77 -13.84
CA GLY A 111 -6.67 -1.71 -14.36
C GLY A 111 -7.22 -3.12 -14.57
N ALA A 112 -8.03 -3.62 -13.65
CA ALA A 112 -8.69 -4.92 -13.77
C ALA A 112 -9.61 -4.99 -14.98
N ALA A 113 -10.37 -3.92 -15.27
CA ALA A 113 -11.20 -3.81 -16.46
C ALA A 113 -10.37 -3.77 -17.76
N LEU A 114 -9.22 -3.05 -17.75
CA LEU A 114 -8.30 -3.03 -18.89
C LEU A 114 -7.64 -4.39 -19.12
N SER A 115 -7.27 -5.08 -18.06
CA SER A 115 -6.76 -6.47 -18.11
C SER A 115 -7.80 -7.41 -18.74
N ALA A 116 -9.05 -7.35 -18.30
CA ALA A 116 -10.13 -8.16 -18.87
C ALA A 116 -10.26 -7.93 -20.39
N ARG A 117 -10.29 -6.67 -20.81
CA ARG A 117 -10.33 -6.29 -22.24
C ARG A 117 -9.15 -6.87 -23.03
N THR A 118 -7.92 -6.74 -22.49
CA THR A 118 -6.71 -7.24 -23.17
C THR A 118 -6.69 -8.75 -23.30
N ARG A 119 -7.23 -9.47 -22.31
CA ARG A 119 -7.36 -10.93 -22.33
C ARG A 119 -8.57 -11.44 -23.12
N GLY A 120 -9.41 -10.54 -23.65
CA GLY A 120 -10.65 -10.90 -24.34
C GLY A 120 -11.69 -11.53 -23.41
N ALA A 121 -11.66 -11.22 -22.12
CA ALA A 121 -12.58 -11.74 -21.12
C ALA A 121 -13.78 -10.82 -20.93
N ASP A 122 -14.97 -11.41 -20.72
CA ASP A 122 -16.22 -10.68 -20.43
C ASP A 122 -16.33 -10.34 -18.93
N GLN A 123 -15.26 -9.81 -18.37
CA GLN A 123 -15.19 -9.39 -16.97
C GLN A 123 -15.30 -7.88 -16.87
N ILE A 124 -16.00 -7.42 -15.85
CA ILE A 124 -15.98 -6.02 -15.44
C ILE A 124 -15.36 -5.88 -14.04
N ALA A 125 -15.10 -4.65 -13.64
CA ALA A 125 -14.66 -4.36 -12.29
C ALA A 125 -15.59 -3.36 -11.59
N VAL A 126 -15.76 -3.51 -10.28
CA VAL A 126 -16.50 -2.58 -9.44
C VAL A 126 -15.56 -2.04 -8.37
N ALA A 127 -15.47 -0.72 -8.25
CA ALA A 127 -14.76 -0.05 -7.16
C ALA A 127 -15.74 0.45 -6.11
N PHE A 128 -15.74 -0.14 -4.92
CA PHE A 128 -16.45 0.39 -3.76
C PHE A 128 -15.57 1.36 -2.98
N PHE A 129 -16.10 2.52 -2.62
CA PHE A 129 -15.40 3.53 -1.80
C PHE A 129 -16.39 4.42 -1.08
N GLY A 130 -15.95 5.03 0.03
CA GLY A 130 -16.76 5.97 0.81
C GLY A 130 -16.69 7.40 0.26
N ASP A 131 -17.58 8.26 0.78
CA ASP A 131 -17.65 9.69 0.45
C ASP A 131 -16.34 10.46 0.81
N GLY A 132 -15.55 9.98 1.77
CA GLY A 132 -14.22 10.52 2.06
C GLY A 132 -13.22 10.37 0.91
N ALA A 133 -13.38 9.37 0.05
CA ALA A 133 -12.49 9.10 -1.07
C ALA A 133 -12.64 10.10 -2.24
N ILE A 134 -13.77 10.78 -2.37
CA ILE A 134 -14.06 11.68 -3.51
C ILE A 134 -13.19 12.94 -3.54
N GLN A 135 -12.44 13.21 -2.49
CA GLN A 135 -11.49 14.33 -2.43
C GLN A 135 -10.06 13.91 -2.80
N HIS A 136 -9.80 12.59 -2.90
CA HIS A 136 -8.48 12.06 -3.19
C HIS A 136 -8.17 12.12 -4.69
N GLY A 137 -6.91 12.45 -5.07
CA GLY A 137 -6.49 12.51 -6.46
C GLY A 137 -6.82 11.25 -7.26
N ALA A 138 -6.64 10.07 -6.65
CA ALA A 138 -6.97 8.78 -7.29
C ALA A 138 -8.43 8.68 -7.79
N PHE A 139 -9.40 9.28 -7.09
CA PHE A 139 -10.78 9.32 -7.57
C PHE A 139 -10.90 10.08 -8.90
N HIS A 140 -10.37 11.30 -8.93
CA HIS A 140 -10.47 12.19 -10.09
C HIS A 140 -9.72 11.64 -11.30
N GLU A 141 -8.49 11.21 -11.10
CA GLU A 141 -7.63 10.64 -12.13
C GLU A 141 -8.23 9.35 -12.70
N SER A 142 -8.74 8.46 -11.83
CA SER A 142 -9.33 7.19 -12.26
C SER A 142 -10.62 7.37 -13.06
N LEU A 143 -11.50 8.30 -12.67
CA LEU A 143 -12.71 8.57 -13.43
C LEU A 143 -12.38 9.08 -14.83
N ASN A 144 -11.48 10.06 -14.93
CA ASN A 144 -11.03 10.59 -16.21
C ASN A 144 -10.36 9.52 -17.07
N PHE A 145 -9.45 8.75 -16.49
CA PHE A 145 -8.71 7.71 -17.21
C PHE A 145 -9.64 6.58 -17.68
N ALA A 146 -10.55 6.12 -16.81
CA ALA A 146 -11.55 5.11 -17.16
C ALA A 146 -12.48 5.59 -18.28
N ALA A 147 -12.91 6.84 -18.25
CA ALA A 147 -13.75 7.44 -19.30
C ALA A 147 -13.00 7.49 -20.64
N ALA A 148 -11.77 8.01 -20.66
CA ALA A 148 -10.93 8.10 -21.84
C ALA A 148 -10.65 6.73 -22.47
N GLN A 149 -10.45 5.71 -21.64
CA GLN A 149 -10.19 4.33 -22.07
C GLN A 149 -11.47 3.52 -22.30
N ARG A 150 -12.67 4.05 -22.04
CA ARG A 150 -13.94 3.31 -22.01
C ARG A 150 -13.82 2.00 -21.23
N ALA A 151 -13.17 2.07 -20.07
CA ALA A 151 -12.95 0.90 -19.23
C ALA A 151 -14.28 0.37 -18.67
N GLY A 152 -14.47 -0.96 -18.67
CA GLY A 152 -15.65 -1.63 -18.13
C GLY A 152 -15.67 -1.63 -16.61
N VAL A 153 -15.79 -0.46 -15.99
CA VAL A 153 -15.75 -0.29 -14.53
C VAL A 153 -16.98 0.45 -14.01
N VAL A 154 -17.48 0.02 -12.84
CA VAL A 154 -18.54 0.70 -12.11
C VAL A 154 -17.95 1.26 -10.82
N PHE A 155 -18.05 2.56 -10.62
CA PHE A 155 -17.63 3.26 -9.41
C PHE A 155 -18.82 3.39 -8.46
N VAL A 156 -18.74 2.80 -7.27
CA VAL A 156 -19.82 2.80 -6.27
C VAL A 156 -19.35 3.57 -5.04
N CYS A 157 -19.88 4.78 -4.88
CA CYS A 157 -19.63 5.61 -3.71
C CYS A 157 -20.71 5.36 -2.64
N GLU A 158 -20.31 4.80 -1.51
CA GLU A 158 -21.13 4.68 -0.31
C GLU A 158 -21.11 6.00 0.45
N ASN A 159 -22.04 6.89 0.09
CA ASN A 159 -22.19 8.18 0.77
C ASN A 159 -22.88 7.98 2.12
N ASN A 160 -22.08 7.68 3.13
CA ASN A 160 -22.56 7.51 4.52
C ASN A 160 -22.45 8.81 5.34
N LEU A 161 -22.19 9.94 4.69
CA LEU A 161 -22.16 11.31 5.19
C LEU A 161 -20.91 11.69 6.02
N TYR A 162 -20.03 10.74 6.33
CA TYR A 162 -18.90 11.00 7.22
C TYR A 162 -17.61 10.32 6.75
N ALA A 163 -16.59 11.11 6.49
CA ALA A 163 -15.21 10.64 6.34
C ALA A 163 -14.57 10.54 7.74
N THR A 164 -14.48 9.34 8.30
CA THR A 164 -14.19 9.12 9.73
C THR A 164 -15.21 9.89 10.59
N ALA A 165 -14.84 11.02 11.15
CA ALA A 165 -15.68 11.90 11.94
C ALA A 165 -16.04 13.22 11.21
N THR A 166 -15.51 13.45 10.01
CA THR A 166 -15.68 14.70 9.27
C THR A 166 -16.92 14.65 8.39
N PRO A 167 -17.91 15.53 8.60
CA PRO A 167 -19.12 15.56 7.79
C PRO A 167 -18.83 15.94 6.34
N LEU A 168 -19.47 15.28 5.38
CA LEU A 168 -19.28 15.54 3.96
C LEU A 168 -19.52 17.01 3.59
N HIS A 169 -20.56 17.64 4.14
CA HIS A 169 -20.92 19.03 3.83
C HIS A 169 -19.87 20.06 4.28
N SER A 170 -18.98 19.69 5.21
CA SER A 170 -17.91 20.59 5.68
C SER A 170 -16.66 20.55 4.79
N ILE A 171 -16.51 19.50 3.97
CA ILE A 171 -15.30 19.28 3.16
C ILE A 171 -15.54 19.39 1.65
N THR A 172 -16.77 19.58 1.20
CA THR A 172 -17.05 19.80 -0.22
C THR A 172 -18.12 20.88 -0.41
N ARG A 173 -17.87 21.77 -1.38
CA ARG A 173 -18.84 22.79 -1.79
C ARG A 173 -20.04 22.19 -2.52
N ASN A 174 -19.82 21.11 -3.28
CA ASN A 174 -20.86 20.36 -3.96
C ASN A 174 -21.01 18.97 -3.31
N PRO A 175 -22.03 18.77 -2.45
CA PRO A 175 -22.28 17.49 -1.79
C PRO A 175 -22.98 16.45 -2.68
N ASP A 176 -23.45 16.86 -3.88
CA ASP A 176 -23.99 15.93 -4.87
C ASP A 176 -22.85 15.19 -5.57
N ILE A 177 -22.57 13.98 -5.08
CA ILE A 177 -21.46 13.14 -5.59
C ILE A 177 -21.72 12.68 -7.01
N ALA A 178 -22.98 12.33 -7.35
CA ALA A 178 -23.35 11.84 -8.68
C ALA A 178 -23.06 12.90 -9.76
N SER A 179 -23.32 14.17 -9.46
CA SER A 179 -23.09 15.27 -10.41
C SER A 179 -21.61 15.47 -10.77
N LYS A 180 -20.66 15.01 -9.94
CA LYS A 180 -19.22 15.11 -10.22
C LYS A 180 -18.80 14.30 -11.45
N ALA A 181 -19.53 13.22 -11.78
CA ALA A 181 -19.26 12.37 -12.94
C ALA A 181 -19.35 13.13 -14.27
N ALA A 182 -20.21 14.13 -14.35
CA ALA A 182 -20.42 14.93 -15.55
C ALA A 182 -19.13 15.65 -16.01
N ALA A 183 -18.24 16.02 -15.07
CA ALA A 183 -16.95 16.65 -15.39
C ALA A 183 -16.03 15.75 -16.22
N TYR A 184 -16.25 14.43 -16.20
CA TYR A 184 -15.46 13.41 -16.92
C TYR A 184 -16.23 12.79 -18.10
N GLY A 185 -17.44 13.28 -18.40
CA GLY A 185 -18.30 12.64 -19.40
C GLY A 185 -18.82 11.26 -18.98
N VAL A 186 -18.88 11.00 -17.69
CA VAL A 186 -19.33 9.72 -17.10
C VAL A 186 -20.78 9.88 -16.61
N PRO A 187 -21.70 8.93 -16.85
CA PRO A 187 -23.00 8.92 -16.20
C PRO A 187 -22.88 8.84 -14.69
N GLY A 188 -23.56 9.77 -13.98
CA GLY A 188 -23.63 9.78 -12.54
C GLY A 188 -25.07 9.56 -12.08
N VAL A 189 -25.29 8.58 -11.18
CA VAL A 189 -26.63 8.20 -10.68
C VAL A 189 -26.64 8.24 -9.17
N ALA A 190 -27.57 9.01 -8.57
CA ALA A 190 -27.82 9.00 -7.15
C ALA A 190 -28.95 7.99 -6.82
N VAL A 191 -28.76 7.20 -5.75
CA VAL A 191 -29.73 6.19 -5.31
C VAL A 191 -29.85 6.16 -3.80
N ASP A 192 -31.02 5.78 -3.28
CA ASP A 192 -31.18 5.43 -1.86
C ASP A 192 -30.45 4.11 -1.56
N GLY A 193 -29.29 4.21 -0.92
CA GLY A 193 -28.45 3.06 -0.57
C GLY A 193 -29.04 2.16 0.51
N ASN A 194 -30.21 2.48 1.06
CA ASN A 194 -30.96 1.61 1.99
C ASN A 194 -32.11 0.87 1.31
N ASP A 195 -32.38 1.14 0.03
CA ASP A 195 -33.33 0.37 -0.80
C ASP A 195 -32.56 -0.59 -1.71
N VAL A 196 -32.56 -1.87 -1.36
CA VAL A 196 -31.79 -2.90 -2.08
C VAL A 196 -32.26 -3.10 -3.52
N LEU A 197 -33.56 -2.93 -3.81
CA LEU A 197 -34.10 -3.08 -5.16
C LEU A 197 -33.75 -1.88 -6.04
N ALA A 198 -33.78 -0.67 -5.48
CA ALA A 198 -33.33 0.52 -6.19
C ALA A 198 -31.83 0.44 -6.52
N VAL A 199 -30.99 -0.01 -5.57
CA VAL A 199 -29.56 -0.22 -5.80
C VAL A 199 -29.32 -1.29 -6.87
N GLU A 200 -30.05 -2.42 -6.81
CA GLU A 200 -29.95 -3.51 -7.79
C GLU A 200 -30.29 -3.01 -9.19
N ALA A 201 -31.38 -2.25 -9.37
CA ALA A 201 -31.80 -1.74 -10.66
C ALA A 201 -30.76 -0.81 -11.29
N VAL A 202 -30.25 0.16 -10.52
CA VAL A 202 -29.21 1.08 -11.00
C VAL A 202 -27.89 0.35 -11.30
N ALA A 203 -27.52 -0.62 -10.45
CA ALA A 203 -26.32 -1.43 -10.68
C ALA A 203 -26.43 -2.30 -11.92
N ARG A 204 -27.61 -2.88 -12.21
CA ARG A 204 -27.86 -3.68 -13.40
C ARG A 204 -27.63 -2.87 -14.69
N GLU A 205 -28.12 -1.64 -14.74
CA GLU A 205 -27.90 -0.75 -15.88
C GLU A 205 -26.42 -0.38 -16.03
N ALA A 206 -25.75 -0.05 -14.92
CA ALA A 206 -24.32 0.30 -14.92
C ALA A 206 -23.44 -0.89 -15.35
N VAL A 207 -23.74 -2.10 -14.87
CA VAL A 207 -23.03 -3.34 -15.23
C VAL A 207 -23.27 -3.67 -16.71
N ALA A 208 -24.51 -3.55 -17.20
CA ALA A 208 -24.83 -3.78 -18.62
C ALA A 208 -24.05 -2.81 -19.53
N ARG A 209 -23.99 -1.53 -19.16
CA ARG A 209 -23.21 -0.51 -19.85
C ARG A 209 -21.70 -0.83 -19.86
N ALA A 210 -21.14 -1.24 -18.72
CA ALA A 210 -19.74 -1.62 -18.61
C ALA A 210 -19.40 -2.83 -19.51
N ARG A 211 -20.25 -3.87 -19.52
CA ARG A 211 -20.07 -5.05 -20.40
C ARG A 211 -20.21 -4.72 -21.88
N ALA A 212 -21.09 -3.78 -22.23
CA ALA A 212 -21.24 -3.34 -23.61
C ALA A 212 -20.04 -2.50 -24.11
N GLY A 213 -19.04 -2.21 -23.27
CA GLY A 213 -17.89 -1.39 -23.64
C GLY A 213 -18.22 0.11 -23.81
N GLU A 214 -19.35 0.54 -23.24
CA GLU A 214 -19.79 1.94 -23.30
C GLU A 214 -19.09 2.85 -22.28
N GLY A 215 -18.25 2.26 -21.43
CA GLY A 215 -17.44 2.96 -20.43
C GLY A 215 -18.03 2.93 -19.02
N PRO A 216 -17.45 3.72 -18.11
CA PRO A 216 -17.77 3.66 -16.67
C PRO A 216 -19.11 4.34 -16.32
N THR A 217 -19.61 4.05 -15.11
CA THR A 217 -20.72 4.73 -14.45
C THR A 217 -20.34 5.02 -12.99
N LEU A 218 -20.72 6.18 -12.46
CA LEU A 218 -20.60 6.52 -11.03
C LEU A 218 -21.97 6.39 -10.35
N ILE A 219 -22.10 5.49 -9.40
CA ILE A 219 -23.27 5.34 -8.53
C ILE A 219 -22.95 5.99 -7.19
N ALA A 220 -23.76 6.96 -6.76
CA ALA A 220 -23.70 7.59 -5.45
C ALA A 220 -24.85 7.03 -4.58
N ALA A 221 -24.57 6.03 -3.76
CA ALA A 221 -25.53 5.38 -2.89
C ALA A 221 -25.58 6.08 -1.53
N LYS A 222 -26.65 6.80 -1.25
CA LYS A 222 -26.84 7.47 0.05
C LYS A 222 -27.26 6.48 1.12
N THR A 223 -26.39 6.28 2.10
CA THR A 223 -26.57 5.29 3.17
C THR A 223 -26.07 5.84 4.51
N TYR A 224 -25.92 5.01 5.54
CA TYR A 224 -25.42 5.43 6.85
C TYR A 224 -24.78 4.27 7.65
N ARG A 225 -23.67 4.58 8.33
CA ARG A 225 -23.11 3.66 9.35
C ARG A 225 -23.87 3.85 10.66
N VAL A 226 -24.60 2.84 11.10
CA VAL A 226 -25.30 2.87 12.41
C VAL A 226 -24.41 2.48 13.59
N VAL A 227 -23.15 2.14 13.32
CA VAL A 227 -22.07 1.86 14.28
C VAL A 227 -20.98 2.94 14.20
N GLY A 228 -19.95 2.88 15.04
CA GLY A 228 -18.78 3.76 14.98
C GLY A 228 -18.02 3.68 13.65
N HIS A 229 -17.03 4.57 13.45
CA HIS A 229 -16.12 4.43 12.32
C HIS A 229 -15.34 3.11 12.44
N HIS A 230 -14.84 2.82 13.63
CA HIS A 230 -14.29 1.53 14.03
C HIS A 230 -14.91 1.08 15.36
N GLU A 231 -14.73 -0.17 15.74
CA GLU A 231 -15.17 -0.65 17.05
C GLU A 231 -14.36 0.00 18.17
N GLY A 232 -15.06 0.35 19.24
CA GLY A 232 -14.53 1.12 20.36
C GLY A 232 -14.73 2.64 20.24
N GLU A 233 -15.20 3.17 19.08
CA GLU A 233 -15.52 4.58 18.94
C GLU A 233 -16.91 4.89 19.56
N PRO A 234 -17.07 6.02 20.30
CA PRO A 234 -18.36 6.48 20.78
C PRO A 234 -19.36 6.68 19.63
N LEU A 235 -20.60 6.19 19.80
CA LEU A 235 -21.61 6.26 18.74
C LEU A 235 -22.15 7.67 18.53
N VAL A 236 -22.22 8.48 19.58
CA VAL A 236 -22.80 9.82 19.59
C VAL A 236 -21.97 10.76 20.49
N GLY A 237 -22.19 12.06 20.35
CA GLY A 237 -21.61 13.07 21.24
C GLY A 237 -20.29 13.66 20.75
N THR A 238 -19.61 13.03 19.78
CA THR A 238 -18.38 13.58 19.17
C THR A 238 -18.64 14.36 17.89
N TYR A 239 -19.28 13.73 16.90
CA TYR A 239 -19.53 14.34 15.58
C TYR A 239 -20.94 14.15 15.05
N ARG A 240 -21.74 13.28 15.66
CA ARG A 240 -23.15 13.02 15.29
C ARG A 240 -24.05 12.98 16.53
N THR A 241 -25.33 13.25 16.32
CA THR A 241 -26.32 13.31 17.41
C THR A 241 -27.06 11.98 17.57
N ARG A 242 -27.70 11.80 18.70
CA ARG A 242 -28.58 10.64 18.97
C ARG A 242 -29.78 10.64 18.01
N GLU A 243 -30.37 11.79 17.79
CA GLU A 243 -31.53 11.98 16.92
C GLU A 243 -31.22 11.59 15.48
N GLU A 244 -30.06 12.01 14.96
CA GLU A 244 -29.59 11.63 13.62
C GLU A 244 -29.41 10.10 13.52
N LEU A 245 -28.71 9.50 14.46
CA LEU A 245 -28.46 8.06 14.49
C LEU A 245 -29.79 7.27 14.54
N ASP A 246 -30.73 7.68 15.40
CA ASP A 246 -32.01 6.99 15.58
C ASP A 246 -32.90 7.16 14.35
N ALA A 247 -32.89 8.32 13.70
CA ALA A 247 -33.59 8.52 12.42
C ALA A 247 -33.06 7.54 11.33
N TRP A 248 -31.74 7.34 11.24
CA TRP A 248 -31.17 6.39 10.29
C TRP A 248 -31.41 4.93 10.67
N LYS A 249 -31.47 4.57 11.96
CA LYS A 249 -31.86 3.23 12.41
C LYS A 249 -33.28 2.86 11.98
N GLN A 250 -34.21 3.84 11.87
CA GLN A 250 -35.57 3.60 11.35
C GLN A 250 -35.56 3.27 9.85
N ARG A 251 -34.54 3.69 9.12
CA ARG A 251 -34.34 3.38 7.70
C ARG A 251 -33.51 2.12 7.48
N CYS A 252 -33.49 1.19 8.43
CA CYS A 252 -32.74 -0.05 8.32
C CYS A 252 -33.11 -0.83 7.04
N PRO A 253 -32.14 -1.13 6.13
CA PRO A 253 -32.43 -1.78 4.84
C PRO A 253 -33.06 -3.17 5.01
N ILE A 254 -32.66 -3.93 6.04
CA ILE A 254 -33.18 -5.27 6.28
C ILE A 254 -34.64 -5.19 6.74
N LYS A 255 -34.95 -4.30 7.68
CA LYS A 255 -36.32 -4.11 8.17
C LYS A 255 -37.27 -3.58 7.08
N GLY A 256 -36.77 -2.64 6.27
CA GLY A 256 -37.51 -2.08 5.14
C GLY A 256 -37.86 -3.14 4.10
N PHE A 257 -36.88 -3.96 3.73
CA PHE A 257 -37.10 -5.02 2.74
C PHE A 257 -37.99 -6.18 3.29
N ARG A 258 -37.80 -6.57 4.56
CA ARG A 258 -38.68 -7.53 5.25
C ARG A 258 -40.15 -7.09 5.16
N ARG A 259 -40.40 -5.83 5.51
CA ARG A 259 -41.76 -5.26 5.45
C ARG A 259 -42.32 -5.31 4.01
N LEU A 260 -41.51 -4.89 3.01
CA LEU A 260 -41.95 -4.94 1.63
C LEU A 260 -42.33 -6.36 1.15
N LEU A 261 -41.56 -7.38 1.53
CA LEU A 261 -41.83 -8.77 1.17
C LEU A 261 -43.15 -9.28 1.78
N ILE A 262 -43.46 -8.90 3.04
CA ILE A 262 -44.69 -9.25 3.72
C ILE A 262 -45.87 -8.51 3.09
N GLU A 263 -45.79 -7.19 2.91
CA GLU A 263 -46.83 -6.35 2.34
C GLU A 263 -47.19 -6.74 0.90
N SER A 264 -46.19 -7.18 0.13
CA SER A 264 -46.36 -7.69 -1.25
C SER A 264 -46.80 -9.15 -1.33
N GLY A 265 -46.95 -9.84 -0.19
CA GLY A 265 -47.33 -11.25 -0.15
C GLY A 265 -46.31 -12.24 -0.69
N GLN A 266 -45.04 -11.81 -0.89
CA GLN A 266 -43.98 -12.68 -1.36
C GLN A 266 -43.35 -13.56 -0.28
N ALA A 267 -43.50 -13.20 0.98
CA ALA A 267 -43.06 -13.98 2.13
C ALA A 267 -43.93 -13.66 3.35
N ASN A 268 -43.93 -14.55 4.33
CA ASN A 268 -44.52 -14.32 5.64
C ASN A 268 -43.44 -14.29 6.73
N ASP A 269 -43.80 -13.92 7.97
CA ASP A 269 -42.82 -13.82 9.04
C ASP A 269 -42.08 -15.14 9.33
N ALA A 270 -42.79 -16.29 9.26
CA ALA A 270 -42.17 -17.60 9.50
C ALA A 270 -41.12 -17.96 8.43
N ASP A 271 -41.35 -17.59 7.16
CA ASP A 271 -40.36 -17.77 6.06
C ASP A 271 -39.09 -16.96 6.34
N LEU A 272 -39.28 -15.70 6.76
CA LEU A 272 -38.16 -14.77 7.02
C LEU A 272 -37.39 -15.10 8.31
N ASP A 273 -38.08 -15.52 9.35
CA ASP A 273 -37.51 -16.07 10.60
C ASP A 273 -36.69 -17.35 10.28
N GLY A 274 -37.19 -18.17 9.38
CA GLY A 274 -36.47 -19.34 8.86
C GLY A 274 -35.17 -18.98 8.19
N ILE A 275 -35.10 -17.83 7.49
CA ILE A 275 -33.86 -17.31 6.90
C ILE A 275 -32.89 -16.84 8.01
N ASP A 276 -33.41 -16.06 8.98
CA ASP A 276 -32.63 -15.57 10.11
C ASP A 276 -31.96 -16.73 10.88
N ASN A 277 -32.72 -17.80 11.16
CA ASN A 277 -32.20 -18.99 11.84
C ASN A 277 -31.15 -19.75 11.04
N ARG A 278 -31.36 -19.91 9.73
CA ARG A 278 -30.34 -20.57 8.88
C ARG A 278 -29.05 -19.77 8.85
N VAL A 279 -29.14 -18.44 8.72
CA VAL A 279 -27.98 -17.55 8.72
C VAL A 279 -27.25 -17.58 10.07
N ALA A 280 -27.97 -17.59 11.17
CA ALA A 280 -27.38 -17.75 12.51
C ALA A 280 -26.55 -19.04 12.61
N GLY A 281 -27.07 -20.14 12.04
CA GLY A 281 -26.33 -21.40 11.94
C GLY A 281 -25.04 -21.28 11.11
N VAL A 282 -25.10 -20.59 9.97
CA VAL A 282 -23.92 -20.36 9.10
C VAL A 282 -22.87 -19.52 9.83
N VAL A 283 -23.28 -18.46 10.53
CA VAL A 283 -22.35 -17.59 11.27
C VAL A 283 -21.75 -18.32 12.47
N GLY A 284 -22.57 -19.06 13.22
CA GLY A 284 -22.08 -19.89 14.33
C GLY A 284 -21.05 -20.92 13.88
N ASP A 285 -21.32 -21.60 12.79
CA ASP A 285 -20.40 -22.55 12.18
C ASP A 285 -19.08 -21.87 11.72
N ALA A 286 -19.15 -20.68 11.16
CA ALA A 286 -17.96 -19.92 10.76
C ALA A 286 -17.08 -19.55 11.98
N VAL A 287 -17.69 -19.15 13.09
CA VAL A 287 -16.97 -18.86 14.34
C VAL A 287 -16.32 -20.13 14.90
N ASP A 288 -17.08 -21.24 14.96
CA ASP A 288 -16.55 -22.52 15.46
C ASP A 288 -15.42 -23.04 14.60
N PHE A 289 -15.53 -22.90 13.27
CA PHE A 289 -14.45 -23.22 12.34
C PHE A 289 -13.20 -22.37 12.62
N ALA A 290 -13.35 -21.06 12.73
CA ALA A 290 -12.23 -20.15 12.98
C ALA A 290 -11.51 -20.49 14.30
N ARG A 291 -12.25 -20.73 15.39
CA ARG A 291 -11.68 -21.12 16.69
C ARG A 291 -10.90 -22.44 16.66
N LYS A 292 -11.36 -23.40 15.87
CA LYS A 292 -10.70 -24.71 15.72
C LYS A 292 -9.57 -24.70 14.71
N SER A 293 -9.46 -23.66 13.93
CA SER A 293 -8.42 -23.52 12.89
C SER A 293 -7.02 -23.33 13.50
N PRO A 294 -5.97 -23.89 12.89
CA PRO A 294 -4.61 -23.75 13.39
C PRO A 294 -4.09 -22.31 13.25
N GLU A 295 -3.14 -21.97 14.10
CA GLU A 295 -2.32 -20.76 13.92
C GLU A 295 -1.48 -20.89 12.63
N PRO A 296 -1.12 -19.76 11.98
CA PRO A 296 -0.15 -19.80 10.90
C PRO A 296 1.19 -20.37 11.36
N ASP A 297 1.80 -21.22 10.52
CA ASP A 297 3.15 -21.74 10.79
C ASP A 297 4.16 -20.57 10.81
N PRO A 298 4.89 -20.33 11.91
CA PRO A 298 5.90 -19.28 11.99
C PRO A 298 6.96 -19.35 10.89
N ALA A 299 7.30 -20.52 10.37
CA ALA A 299 8.23 -20.68 9.27
C ALA A 299 7.76 -20.02 7.97
N THR A 300 6.46 -19.75 7.84
CA THR A 300 5.88 -19.11 6.66
C THR A 300 5.94 -17.57 6.68
N VAL A 301 6.42 -16.94 7.77
CA VAL A 301 6.44 -15.49 7.92
C VAL A 301 7.23 -14.77 6.81
N PHE A 302 8.27 -15.40 6.27
CA PHE A 302 9.09 -14.85 5.19
C PHE A 302 8.57 -15.17 3.79
N LEU A 303 7.58 -16.05 3.64
CA LEU A 303 7.02 -16.39 2.33
C LEU A 303 6.32 -15.17 1.72
N HIS A 304 6.58 -14.95 0.44
CA HIS A 304 5.99 -13.86 -0.35
C HIS A 304 6.40 -12.43 0.05
N GLY A 305 7.23 -12.26 1.08
CA GLY A 305 7.69 -10.94 1.54
C GLY A 305 8.94 -10.43 0.83
N GLY A 306 9.69 -11.31 0.18
CA GLY A 306 10.91 -11.00 -0.53
C GLY A 306 10.77 -11.07 -2.05
N ALA A 307 11.82 -10.61 -2.74
CA ALA A 307 11.96 -10.80 -4.17
C ALA A 307 12.34 -12.26 -4.45
N GLU A 308 11.47 -13.00 -5.15
CA GLU A 308 11.85 -14.32 -5.66
C GLU A 308 12.85 -14.19 -6.81
N ALA A 309 13.79 -15.13 -6.85
CA ALA A 309 14.73 -15.22 -7.96
C ALA A 309 13.95 -15.37 -9.29
N ILE A 310 14.28 -14.49 -10.24
CA ILE A 310 13.71 -14.57 -11.59
C ILE A 310 14.38 -15.76 -12.28
N ALA A 311 13.58 -16.74 -12.73
CA ALA A 311 14.09 -17.82 -13.54
C ALA A 311 14.67 -17.23 -14.85
N VAL A 312 15.96 -17.31 -15.00
CA VAL A 312 16.65 -16.92 -16.22
C VAL A 312 16.60 -18.13 -17.15
N GLY A 313 16.04 -17.96 -18.35
CA GLY A 313 16.14 -18.98 -19.40
C GLY A 313 17.62 -19.23 -19.76
N GLU A 314 17.90 -20.38 -20.39
CA GLU A 314 19.26 -20.65 -20.88
C GLU A 314 19.71 -19.53 -21.82
N ALA A 315 20.93 -19.03 -21.63
CA ALA A 315 21.50 -18.04 -22.52
C ALA A 315 21.59 -18.62 -23.94
N SER A 316 21.37 -17.80 -24.95
CA SER A 316 21.56 -18.22 -26.35
C SER A 316 22.99 -18.76 -26.55
N PRO A 317 23.15 -19.91 -27.18
CA PRO A 317 24.48 -20.44 -27.52
C PRO A 317 25.19 -19.58 -28.56
N ASP A 318 24.52 -18.64 -29.23
CA ASP A 318 25.13 -17.75 -30.23
C ASP A 318 25.68 -16.48 -29.56
N PRO A 319 27.02 -16.31 -29.53
CA PRO A 319 27.67 -15.14 -28.96
C PRO A 319 27.67 -13.92 -29.90
N ALA A 320 27.01 -13.99 -31.08
CA ALA A 320 26.99 -12.88 -32.02
C ALA A 320 26.37 -11.63 -31.38
N THR A 321 27.11 -10.53 -31.44
CA THR A 321 26.68 -9.23 -30.92
C THR A 321 26.37 -8.26 -32.05
N VAL A 322 25.73 -7.15 -31.72
CA VAL A 322 25.52 -6.00 -32.59
C VAL A 322 25.75 -4.73 -31.78
N ALA A 323 26.45 -3.77 -32.38
CA ALA A 323 26.62 -2.45 -31.77
C ALA A 323 25.26 -1.71 -31.76
N GLN A 324 24.73 -1.44 -30.59
CA GLN A 324 23.42 -0.84 -30.43
C GLN A 324 23.44 0.29 -29.41
N GLY A 325 22.57 1.29 -29.61
CA GLY A 325 22.34 2.35 -28.63
C GLY A 325 21.52 1.90 -27.45
N TRP A 326 21.64 2.58 -26.31
CA TRP A 326 20.93 2.28 -25.08
C TRP A 326 19.41 2.19 -25.28
N LEU A 327 18.81 3.27 -25.80
CA LEU A 327 17.33 3.35 -25.95
C LEU A 327 16.80 2.29 -26.92
N ASP A 328 17.55 1.99 -27.98
CA ASP A 328 17.20 0.93 -28.94
C ASP A 328 17.26 -0.45 -28.28
N ALA A 329 18.28 -0.72 -27.48
CA ALA A 329 18.46 -2.00 -26.79
C ALA A 329 17.33 -2.27 -25.79
N VAL A 330 16.94 -1.28 -24.97
CA VAL A 330 15.82 -1.41 -24.02
C VAL A 330 14.51 -1.58 -24.77
N ARG A 331 14.26 -0.75 -25.80
CA ARG A 331 13.05 -0.85 -26.64
C ARG A 331 12.91 -2.22 -27.27
N ASP A 332 13.99 -2.75 -27.83
CA ASP A 332 13.98 -4.08 -28.44
C ASP A 332 13.70 -5.18 -27.41
N GLY A 333 14.26 -5.05 -26.18
CA GLY A 333 13.94 -5.94 -25.08
C GLY A 333 12.45 -5.93 -24.73
N ILE A 334 11.84 -4.75 -24.66
CA ILE A 334 10.37 -4.60 -24.43
C ILE A 334 9.59 -5.21 -25.59
N ALA A 335 9.96 -4.91 -26.84
CA ALA A 335 9.29 -5.44 -28.04
C ALA A 335 9.34 -6.98 -28.08
N GLU A 336 10.50 -7.57 -27.79
CA GLU A 336 10.66 -9.03 -27.75
C GLU A 336 9.73 -9.67 -26.72
N GLU A 337 9.63 -9.08 -25.52
CA GLU A 337 8.73 -9.59 -24.46
C GLU A 337 7.26 -9.35 -24.82
N MET A 338 6.90 -8.22 -25.42
CA MET A 338 5.53 -7.95 -25.88
C MET A 338 5.08 -8.88 -27.03
N ARG A 339 6.01 -9.34 -27.89
CA ARG A 339 5.73 -10.39 -28.89
C ARG A 339 5.55 -11.75 -28.23
N ARG A 340 6.34 -12.06 -27.21
CA ARG A 340 6.29 -13.31 -26.47
C ARG A 340 5.02 -13.44 -25.65
N ASP A 341 4.57 -12.35 -25.00
CA ASP A 341 3.39 -12.30 -24.15
C ASP A 341 2.40 -11.23 -24.63
N PRO A 342 1.26 -11.63 -25.24
CA PRO A 342 0.26 -10.71 -25.75
C PRO A 342 -0.45 -9.90 -24.64
N HIS A 343 -0.29 -10.28 -23.38
CA HIS A 343 -0.92 -9.62 -22.23
C HIS A 343 -0.02 -8.59 -21.54
N ILE A 344 1.09 -8.19 -22.16
CA ILE A 344 1.87 -7.06 -21.66
C ILE A 344 1.23 -5.75 -22.08
N LEU A 345 0.95 -4.88 -21.10
CA LEU A 345 0.44 -3.51 -21.27
C LEU A 345 1.50 -2.49 -20.89
N TYR A 346 1.59 -1.43 -21.66
CA TYR A 346 2.50 -0.31 -21.40
C TYR A 346 1.68 0.97 -21.16
N PHE A 347 1.86 1.61 -20.03
CA PHE A 347 1.20 2.86 -19.63
C PHE A 347 2.24 3.96 -19.51
N GLY A 348 1.95 5.13 -20.02
CA GLY A 348 2.81 6.29 -19.83
C GLY A 348 2.40 7.48 -20.70
N GLU A 349 2.95 8.64 -20.39
CA GLU A 349 2.63 9.92 -21.02
C GLU A 349 3.43 10.10 -22.31
N GLY A 350 2.70 10.32 -23.42
CA GLY A 350 3.30 10.49 -24.75
C GLY A 350 4.06 9.26 -25.28
N THR A 351 3.81 8.08 -24.70
CA THR A 351 4.50 6.84 -25.05
C THR A 351 3.90 6.14 -26.28
N GLY A 352 2.73 6.58 -26.73
CA GLY A 352 2.05 6.08 -27.91
C GLY A 352 2.70 6.48 -29.23
N GLU A 353 1.95 7.14 -30.11
CA GLU A 353 2.41 7.50 -31.46
C GLU A 353 3.67 8.37 -31.47
N ARG A 354 3.81 9.26 -30.51
CA ARG A 354 4.99 10.12 -30.34
C ARG A 354 6.27 9.34 -30.05
N GLY A 355 6.19 8.17 -29.41
CA GLY A 355 7.34 7.33 -29.11
C GLY A 355 8.08 7.64 -27.82
N GLY A 356 7.42 8.32 -26.86
CA GLY A 356 7.98 8.70 -25.56
C GLY A 356 8.87 9.95 -25.59
N SER A 357 9.07 10.55 -24.41
CA SER A 357 9.87 11.79 -24.25
C SER A 357 11.33 11.63 -24.66
N PHE A 358 11.87 10.41 -24.61
CA PHE A 358 13.24 10.08 -25.00
C PHE A 358 13.31 9.22 -26.29
N ALA A 359 12.21 9.12 -27.05
CA ALA A 359 12.07 8.24 -28.20
C ALA A 359 12.23 6.72 -27.87
N HIS A 360 12.06 6.37 -26.62
CA HIS A 360 12.32 5.03 -26.08
C HIS A 360 11.19 4.02 -26.35
N THR A 361 10.03 4.45 -26.83
CA THR A 361 8.92 3.59 -27.31
C THR A 361 8.65 3.77 -28.79
N LYS A 362 9.54 4.47 -29.52
CA LYS A 362 9.39 4.72 -30.95
C LYS A 362 9.20 3.43 -31.75
N GLY A 363 8.10 3.32 -32.50
CA GLY A 363 7.76 2.15 -33.30
C GLY A 363 6.95 1.09 -32.57
N LEU A 364 6.92 1.07 -31.23
CA LEU A 364 6.13 0.08 -30.50
C LEU A 364 4.60 0.28 -30.68
N TRP A 365 4.16 1.54 -30.75
CA TRP A 365 2.73 1.82 -30.95
C TRP A 365 2.24 1.35 -32.34
N GLN A 366 3.06 1.49 -33.38
CA GLN A 366 2.75 1.00 -34.70
C GLN A 366 2.68 -0.53 -34.78
N GLU A 367 3.49 -1.22 -33.96
CA GLU A 367 3.52 -2.67 -33.91
C GLU A 367 2.40 -3.27 -33.04
N PHE A 368 2.18 -2.71 -31.86
CA PHE A 368 1.30 -3.31 -30.84
C PHE A 368 -0.06 -2.61 -30.66
N GLY A 369 -0.20 -1.39 -31.21
CA GLY A 369 -1.45 -0.62 -31.18
C GLY A 369 -1.75 0.04 -29.83
N SER A 370 -2.76 0.94 -29.85
CA SER A 370 -3.19 1.74 -28.70
C SER A 370 -3.82 0.92 -27.57
N GLN A 371 -4.23 -0.31 -27.82
CA GLN A 371 -4.78 -1.19 -26.80
C GLN A 371 -3.72 -1.77 -25.87
N ARG A 372 -2.47 -1.82 -26.34
CA ARG A 372 -1.34 -2.35 -25.56
C ARG A 372 -0.34 -1.27 -25.15
N LEU A 373 -0.14 -0.22 -25.97
CA LEU A 373 0.55 1.01 -25.57
C LEU A 373 -0.49 2.08 -25.27
N ILE A 374 -0.78 2.25 -24.00
CA ILE A 374 -1.82 3.14 -23.52
C ILE A 374 -1.17 4.49 -23.19
N ASP A 375 -1.46 5.46 -24.06
CA ASP A 375 -1.05 6.84 -23.83
C ASP A 375 -1.94 7.45 -22.75
N THR A 376 -1.35 7.99 -21.69
CA THR A 376 -2.09 8.47 -20.52
C THR A 376 -2.12 10.00 -20.48
N ALA A 377 -3.09 10.56 -19.79
CA ALA A 377 -3.00 11.93 -19.29
C ALA A 377 -1.90 11.99 -18.20
N ILE A 378 -1.52 13.20 -17.79
CA ILE A 378 -0.68 13.42 -16.59
C ILE A 378 -1.52 13.06 -15.36
N CYS A 379 -1.34 11.84 -14.87
CA CYS A 379 -2.09 11.26 -13.76
C CYS A 379 -1.36 10.03 -13.19
N GLU A 380 -0.14 10.24 -12.72
CA GLU A 380 0.79 9.17 -12.31
C GLU A 380 0.22 8.26 -11.23
N LEU A 381 -0.55 8.81 -10.29
CA LEU A 381 -1.24 8.06 -9.25
C LEU A 381 -2.30 7.12 -9.87
N GLY A 382 -3.09 7.63 -10.81
CA GLY A 382 -4.18 6.90 -11.49
C GLY A 382 -3.66 5.79 -12.40
N PHE A 383 -2.73 6.11 -13.32
CA PHE A 383 -2.28 5.09 -14.26
C PHE A 383 -1.31 4.07 -13.63
N THR A 384 -0.50 4.46 -12.63
CA THR A 384 0.31 3.50 -11.87
C THR A 384 -0.59 2.52 -11.12
N GLY A 385 -1.63 3.02 -10.46
CA GLY A 385 -2.63 2.15 -9.82
C GLY A 385 -3.35 1.24 -10.83
N ALA A 386 -3.71 1.76 -12.01
CA ALA A 386 -4.29 0.95 -13.08
C ALA A 386 -3.30 -0.12 -13.60
N ALA A 387 -2.02 0.22 -13.75
CA ALA A 387 -1.00 -0.75 -14.12
C ALA A 387 -0.89 -1.87 -13.08
N ILE A 388 -0.91 -1.55 -11.77
CA ILE A 388 -0.92 -2.54 -10.69
C ILE A 388 -2.19 -3.40 -10.75
N GLY A 389 -3.37 -2.79 -10.93
CA GLY A 389 -4.63 -3.50 -11.04
C GLY A 389 -4.66 -4.47 -12.23
N ALA A 390 -4.16 -4.04 -13.39
CA ALA A 390 -4.06 -4.89 -14.58
C ALA A 390 -3.06 -6.03 -14.36
N ALA A 391 -1.92 -5.75 -13.74
CA ALA A 391 -0.92 -6.76 -13.41
C ALA A 391 -1.48 -7.83 -12.48
N ALA A 392 -2.18 -7.42 -11.43
CA ALA A 392 -2.74 -8.32 -10.43
C ALA A 392 -3.91 -9.18 -10.95
N THR A 393 -4.48 -8.85 -12.10
CA THR A 393 -5.62 -9.57 -12.72
C THR A 393 -5.28 -10.27 -14.02
N GLY A 394 -4.00 -10.56 -14.27
CA GLY A 394 -3.56 -11.49 -15.32
C GLY A 394 -2.78 -10.88 -16.48
N CYS A 395 -2.43 -9.60 -16.42
CA CYS A 395 -1.49 -8.97 -17.33
C CYS A 395 -0.08 -8.89 -16.72
N ARG A 396 0.90 -8.45 -17.50
CA ARG A 396 2.16 -7.86 -17.04
C ARG A 396 2.19 -6.41 -17.49
N THR A 397 2.74 -5.51 -16.71
CA THR A 397 2.60 -4.10 -17.03
C THR A 397 3.91 -3.33 -16.92
N VAL A 398 4.03 -2.29 -17.74
CA VAL A 398 5.02 -1.22 -17.57
C VAL A 398 4.27 0.05 -17.20
N ALA A 399 4.68 0.73 -16.15
CA ALA A 399 4.27 2.08 -15.80
C ALA A 399 5.49 3.00 -16.00
N ASP A 400 5.46 3.80 -17.06
CA ASP A 400 6.55 4.72 -17.42
C ASP A 400 6.28 6.10 -16.78
N LEU A 401 7.05 6.40 -15.75
CA LEU A 401 6.92 7.64 -14.96
C LEU A 401 7.94 8.70 -15.37
N MET A 402 8.52 8.59 -16.57
CA MET A 402 9.41 9.53 -17.20
C MET A 402 10.70 9.81 -16.40
N PHE A 403 10.62 10.37 -15.17
CA PHE A 403 11.75 10.68 -14.31
C PHE A 403 11.64 10.04 -12.93
N ALA A 404 12.77 9.75 -12.31
CA ALA A 404 12.83 9.17 -10.96
C ALA A 404 12.17 10.07 -9.90
N ASP A 405 12.18 11.37 -10.12
CA ASP A 405 11.49 12.37 -9.30
C ASP A 405 9.97 12.19 -9.36
N PHE A 406 9.41 11.82 -10.52
CA PHE A 406 7.97 11.62 -10.73
C PHE A 406 7.45 10.28 -10.20
N VAL A 407 8.34 9.36 -9.84
CA VAL A 407 7.92 8.13 -9.16
C VAL A 407 7.20 8.44 -7.84
N PHE A 408 7.50 9.57 -7.20
CA PHE A 408 6.80 10.01 -5.99
C PHE A 408 5.36 10.46 -6.27
N GLU A 409 5.06 10.95 -7.48
CA GLU A 409 3.69 11.35 -7.88
C GLU A 409 2.75 10.14 -8.01
N SER A 410 3.28 8.92 -8.14
CA SER A 410 2.47 7.70 -8.02
C SER A 410 1.87 7.51 -6.61
N GLY A 411 2.24 8.37 -5.66
CA GLY A 411 1.75 8.36 -4.28
C GLY A 411 2.02 7.03 -3.57
N GLY A 412 0.99 6.48 -2.96
CA GLY A 412 1.09 5.20 -2.23
C GLY A 412 1.01 3.95 -3.11
N GLN A 413 0.87 4.05 -4.43
CA GLN A 413 0.61 2.89 -5.29
C GLN A 413 1.78 1.90 -5.31
N ILE A 414 3.01 2.38 -5.31
CA ILE A 414 4.19 1.50 -5.26
C ILE A 414 4.48 1.06 -3.82
N PRO A 415 4.72 1.98 -2.84
CA PRO A 415 5.19 1.61 -1.50
C PRO A 415 4.13 0.97 -0.61
N LEU A 416 2.85 1.23 -0.83
CA LEU A 416 1.76 0.74 0.02
C LEU A 416 0.93 -0.36 -0.64
N GLN A 417 0.90 -0.42 -1.98
CA GLN A 417 0.11 -1.40 -2.71
C GLN A 417 1.00 -2.46 -3.36
N ALA A 418 1.70 -2.15 -4.45
CA ALA A 418 2.46 -3.14 -5.22
C ALA A 418 3.45 -3.93 -4.35
N SER A 419 4.21 -3.24 -3.47
CA SER A 419 5.21 -3.87 -2.60
C SER A 419 4.64 -4.89 -1.62
N LYS A 420 3.39 -4.70 -1.16
CA LYS A 420 2.78 -5.49 -0.09
C LYS A 420 1.77 -6.52 -0.57
N LEU A 421 1.22 -6.32 -1.77
CA LEU A 421 0.08 -7.06 -2.28
C LEU A 421 0.28 -8.59 -2.19
N ARG A 422 1.43 -9.08 -2.63
CA ARG A 422 1.74 -10.51 -2.64
C ARG A 422 1.85 -11.10 -1.23
N TYR A 423 2.44 -10.35 -0.31
CA TYR A 423 2.58 -10.80 1.08
C TYR A 423 1.23 -10.85 1.79
N ILE A 424 0.47 -9.76 1.76
CA ILE A 424 -0.82 -9.67 2.48
C ILE A 424 -1.88 -10.60 1.91
N SER A 425 -1.84 -10.91 0.62
CA SER A 425 -2.73 -11.88 -0.02
C SER A 425 -2.27 -13.34 0.13
N ASN A 426 -1.23 -13.61 0.93
CA ASN A 426 -0.61 -14.93 1.05
C ASN A 426 -0.23 -15.54 -0.31
N GLY A 427 0.27 -14.73 -1.23
CA GLY A 427 0.69 -15.15 -2.57
C GLY A 427 -0.41 -15.36 -3.59
N SER A 428 -1.70 -15.22 -3.21
CA SER A 428 -2.83 -15.43 -4.13
C SER A 428 -2.94 -14.34 -5.20
N VAL A 429 -2.38 -13.14 -4.93
CA VAL A 429 -2.33 -12.00 -5.87
C VAL A 429 -0.91 -11.51 -5.98
N ALA A 430 -0.39 -11.33 -7.19
CA ALA A 430 0.91 -10.73 -7.46
C ALA A 430 0.72 -9.47 -8.33
N ALA A 431 1.66 -8.52 -8.27
CA ALA A 431 1.67 -7.32 -9.11
C ALA A 431 2.94 -7.27 -9.99
N PRO A 432 3.00 -8.04 -11.09
CA PRO A 432 4.13 -8.01 -12.01
C PRO A 432 4.13 -6.70 -12.83
N VAL A 433 4.48 -5.60 -12.18
CA VAL A 433 4.59 -4.26 -12.78
C VAL A 433 6.05 -3.82 -12.81
N VAL A 434 6.51 -3.33 -13.94
CA VAL A 434 7.78 -2.64 -14.11
C VAL A 434 7.50 -1.14 -14.06
N VAL A 435 7.95 -0.49 -13.01
CA VAL A 435 7.95 0.97 -12.89
C VAL A 435 9.24 1.46 -13.50
N ARG A 436 9.17 2.15 -14.63
CA ARG A 436 10.30 2.63 -15.40
C ARG A 436 10.47 4.12 -15.22
N ALA A 437 11.72 4.59 -14.97
CA ALA A 437 12.00 6.01 -14.86
C ALA A 437 13.45 6.35 -15.21
N ALA A 438 13.66 7.46 -15.90
CA ALA A 438 14.99 8.02 -16.13
C ALA A 438 15.53 8.69 -14.86
N CYS A 439 16.81 8.48 -14.54
CA CYS A 439 17.41 8.99 -13.30
C CYS A 439 18.75 9.69 -13.55
N GLY A 440 19.23 10.37 -12.51
CA GLY A 440 20.56 10.97 -12.46
C GLY A 440 20.70 12.32 -13.16
N ALA A 441 21.80 13.00 -12.92
CA ALA A 441 22.09 14.31 -13.46
C ALA A 441 22.53 14.25 -14.92
N LEU A 442 21.99 15.16 -15.73
CA LEU A 442 22.40 15.36 -17.12
C LEU A 442 22.07 16.78 -17.58
N LYS A 443 23.08 17.49 -18.11
CA LYS A 443 22.89 18.80 -18.73
C LYS A 443 22.13 19.81 -17.88
N SER A 444 22.38 19.83 -16.59
CA SER A 444 21.76 20.79 -15.65
C SER A 444 20.23 20.78 -15.70
N ALA A 445 19.62 19.61 -15.70
CA ALA A 445 18.15 19.46 -15.71
C ALA A 445 17.47 20.01 -14.45
N GLY A 446 18.25 20.32 -13.40
CA GLY A 446 17.76 20.94 -12.17
C GLY A 446 17.16 19.95 -11.17
N PRO A 447 16.58 20.44 -10.06
CA PRO A 447 16.30 19.63 -8.89
C PRO A 447 15.17 18.58 -9.09
N HIS A 448 14.21 18.82 -9.97
CA HIS A 448 13.06 17.94 -10.18
C HIS A 448 13.23 16.94 -11.33
N HIS A 449 14.43 16.87 -11.96
CA HIS A 449 14.69 16.01 -13.10
C HIS A 449 16.03 15.28 -13.00
N SER A 450 16.68 15.30 -11.84
CA SER A 450 18.06 14.77 -11.69
C SER A 450 18.19 13.80 -10.52
N GLY A 451 17.07 13.41 -9.90
CA GLY A 451 17.07 12.53 -8.74
C GLY A 451 17.61 11.12 -9.02
N THR A 452 18.24 10.54 -7.99
CA THR A 452 18.74 9.17 -7.98
C THR A 452 18.34 8.52 -6.66
N TYR A 453 17.05 8.23 -6.52
CA TYR A 453 16.42 7.85 -5.24
C TYR A 453 16.35 6.34 -5.01
N HIS A 454 17.15 5.53 -5.68
CA HIS A 454 17.18 4.08 -5.54
C HIS A 454 17.24 3.56 -4.09
N PRO A 455 17.95 4.21 -3.13
CA PRO A 455 18.00 3.71 -1.76
C PRO A 455 16.64 3.77 -1.03
N ILE A 456 15.79 4.77 -1.34
CA ILE A 456 14.47 4.90 -0.75
C ILE A 456 13.60 3.70 -1.14
N TRP A 457 13.67 3.30 -2.41
CA TRP A 457 12.90 2.19 -2.94
C TRP A 457 13.48 0.83 -2.54
N ALA A 458 14.81 0.75 -2.39
CA ALA A 458 15.48 -0.45 -1.90
C ALA A 458 15.12 -0.79 -0.44
N HIS A 459 14.70 0.19 0.35
CA HIS A 459 14.25 0.01 1.73
C HIS A 459 12.89 -0.70 1.84
N LEU A 460 12.14 -0.81 0.74
CA LEU A 460 10.77 -1.37 0.74
C LEU A 460 10.80 -2.88 0.46
N PRO A 461 10.41 -3.75 1.42
CA PRO A 461 10.25 -5.17 1.15
C PRO A 461 9.26 -5.41 0.00
N GLY A 462 9.58 -6.36 -0.87
CA GLY A 462 8.72 -6.77 -1.98
C GLY A 462 8.92 -6.01 -3.30
N VAL A 463 9.83 -5.03 -3.37
CA VAL A 463 10.19 -4.32 -4.61
C VAL A 463 11.60 -4.71 -5.05
N LEU A 464 11.77 -5.11 -6.31
CA LEU A 464 13.08 -5.26 -6.95
C LEU A 464 13.56 -3.90 -7.46
N VAL A 465 14.88 -3.65 -7.42
CA VAL A 465 15.44 -2.38 -7.89
C VAL A 465 16.65 -2.64 -8.80
N ALA A 466 16.55 -2.19 -10.05
CA ALA A 466 17.60 -2.33 -11.06
C ALA A 466 18.05 -0.98 -11.60
N MET A 467 19.36 -0.86 -11.88
CA MET A 467 19.96 0.31 -12.52
C MET A 467 21.13 -0.14 -13.41
N PRO A 468 20.88 -0.53 -14.68
CA PRO A 468 21.90 -1.00 -15.59
C PRO A 468 22.93 0.08 -15.94
N SER A 469 24.08 -0.36 -16.45
CA SER A 469 25.19 0.53 -16.87
C SER A 469 25.57 0.39 -18.34
N THR A 470 25.04 -0.61 -19.07
CA THR A 470 25.33 -0.85 -20.49
C THR A 470 24.05 -1.14 -21.26
N PRO A 471 24.05 -0.95 -22.61
CA PRO A 471 22.91 -1.34 -23.45
C PRO A 471 22.52 -2.82 -23.32
N ALA A 472 23.52 -3.72 -23.25
CA ALA A 472 23.24 -5.15 -23.06
C ALA A 472 22.59 -5.45 -21.72
N ASP A 473 23.10 -4.89 -20.61
CA ASP A 473 22.48 -5.07 -19.29
C ASP A 473 21.11 -4.44 -19.23
N ALA A 474 20.91 -3.27 -19.87
CA ALA A 474 19.60 -2.60 -19.92
C ALA A 474 18.55 -3.46 -20.64
N LYS A 475 18.89 -4.06 -21.79
CA LYS A 475 18.03 -5.01 -22.50
C LYS A 475 17.76 -6.24 -21.65
N GLY A 476 18.79 -6.88 -21.14
CA GLY A 476 18.68 -8.15 -20.42
C GLY A 476 17.94 -8.05 -19.09
N LEU A 477 18.20 -6.98 -18.32
CA LEU A 477 17.48 -6.72 -17.06
C LEU A 477 16.02 -6.30 -17.30
N MET A 478 15.71 -5.54 -18.36
CA MET A 478 14.33 -5.19 -18.72
C MET A 478 13.51 -6.44 -19.05
N LYS A 479 14.08 -7.38 -19.82
CA LYS A 479 13.44 -8.67 -20.10
C LYS A 479 13.22 -9.47 -18.81
N ALA A 480 14.21 -9.52 -17.93
CA ALA A 480 14.07 -10.16 -16.61
C ALA A 480 12.98 -9.48 -15.77
N ALA A 481 12.93 -8.16 -15.74
CA ALA A 481 11.93 -7.38 -15.04
C ALA A 481 10.51 -7.71 -15.53
N LEU A 482 10.29 -7.76 -16.83
CA LEU A 482 9.00 -8.11 -17.44
C LEU A 482 8.58 -9.57 -17.18
N ARG A 483 9.51 -10.45 -16.83
CA ARG A 483 9.25 -11.85 -16.45
C ARG A 483 9.06 -12.04 -14.96
N SER A 484 9.37 -11.03 -14.14
CA SER A 484 9.23 -11.09 -12.69
C SER A 484 7.77 -11.25 -12.25
N HIS A 485 7.54 -11.88 -11.09
CA HIS A 485 6.27 -11.86 -10.39
C HIS A 485 6.21 -10.76 -9.31
N ALA A 486 7.36 -10.18 -8.95
CA ALA A 486 7.45 -9.04 -8.05
C ALA A 486 7.43 -7.72 -8.83
N PRO A 487 6.95 -6.62 -8.24
CA PRO A 487 7.12 -5.29 -8.80
C PRO A 487 8.60 -4.93 -8.90
N VAL A 488 8.96 -4.26 -10.01
CA VAL A 488 10.33 -3.84 -10.29
C VAL A 488 10.39 -2.34 -10.50
N LEU A 489 11.26 -1.65 -9.77
CA LEU A 489 11.67 -0.30 -10.12
C LEU A 489 12.90 -0.38 -11.02
N PHE A 490 12.74 0.07 -12.26
CA PHE A 490 13.76 0.05 -13.29
C PHE A 490 14.25 1.47 -13.58
N LEU A 491 15.42 1.81 -13.05
CA LEU A 491 16.00 3.15 -13.16
C LEU A 491 17.01 3.20 -14.31
N GLU A 492 16.82 4.15 -15.20
CA GLU A 492 17.67 4.33 -16.39
C GLU A 492 18.50 5.59 -16.30
N PRO A 493 19.85 5.49 -16.11
CA PRO A 493 20.69 6.68 -16.02
C PRO A 493 20.68 7.48 -17.32
N LYS A 494 20.09 8.68 -17.33
CA LYS A 494 19.95 9.53 -18.52
C LYS A 494 21.30 9.83 -19.20
N ALA A 495 22.35 9.95 -18.41
CA ALA A 495 23.70 10.19 -18.92
C ALA A 495 24.21 9.08 -19.85
N LEU A 496 23.59 7.89 -19.80
CA LEU A 496 23.94 6.74 -20.63
C LEU A 496 23.08 6.59 -21.89
N PHE A 497 22.01 7.36 -22.06
CA PHE A 497 21.10 7.24 -23.22
C PHE A 497 21.76 7.39 -24.57
N ALA A 498 22.85 8.19 -24.68
CA ALA A 498 23.64 8.34 -25.89
C ALA A 498 24.74 7.28 -26.05
N SER A 499 24.89 6.39 -25.06
CA SER A 499 25.93 5.35 -25.12
C SER A 499 25.57 4.27 -26.13
N LYS A 500 26.63 3.65 -26.71
CA LYS A 500 26.54 2.47 -27.58
C LYS A 500 27.33 1.34 -26.96
N GLY A 501 26.96 0.11 -27.23
CA GLY A 501 27.68 -1.08 -26.76
C GLY A 501 27.29 -2.32 -27.56
N GLU A 502 28.06 -3.37 -27.37
CA GLU A 502 27.77 -4.68 -27.95
C GLU A 502 26.59 -5.34 -27.19
N VAL A 503 25.54 -5.69 -27.94
CA VAL A 503 24.32 -6.33 -27.42
C VAL A 503 24.18 -7.70 -28.08
N PRO A 504 23.97 -8.80 -27.33
CA PRO A 504 23.71 -10.11 -27.89
C PRO A 504 22.48 -10.13 -28.80
N LYS A 505 22.57 -10.81 -29.95
CA LYS A 505 21.50 -10.90 -30.95
C LYS A 505 20.39 -11.91 -30.54
N GLY A 506 20.75 -12.96 -29.84
CA GLY A 506 19.83 -14.00 -29.43
C GLY A 506 19.08 -13.67 -28.14
N GLU A 507 18.51 -14.70 -27.53
CA GLU A 507 17.89 -14.57 -26.20
C GLU A 507 18.94 -14.10 -25.19
N HIS A 508 18.68 -12.94 -24.62
CA HIS A 508 19.58 -12.31 -23.65
C HIS A 508 18.78 -11.82 -22.45
N VAL A 509 18.93 -12.50 -21.32
CA VAL A 509 18.32 -12.15 -20.05
C VAL A 509 19.41 -12.06 -18.99
N VAL A 510 19.40 -11.00 -18.22
CA VAL A 510 20.34 -10.78 -17.13
C VAL A 510 19.62 -11.01 -15.82
N PRO A 511 20.11 -11.92 -14.95
CA PRO A 511 19.46 -12.20 -13.67
C PRO A 511 19.64 -11.03 -12.71
N PHE A 512 18.62 -10.82 -11.86
CA PHE A 512 18.73 -9.92 -10.71
C PHE A 512 19.60 -10.56 -9.63
N GLY A 513 20.29 -9.72 -8.85
CA GLY A 513 21.14 -10.18 -7.75
C GLY A 513 22.49 -10.75 -8.19
N VAL A 514 22.89 -10.51 -9.43
CA VAL A 514 24.21 -10.94 -9.97
C VAL A 514 24.97 -9.73 -10.47
N ALA A 515 26.00 -9.32 -9.74
CA ALA A 515 26.89 -8.24 -10.13
C ALA A 515 27.82 -8.68 -11.27
N ARG A 516 28.38 -7.69 -11.97
CA ARG A 516 29.35 -7.93 -13.04
C ARG A 516 30.74 -7.47 -12.63
N LEU A 517 31.73 -8.33 -12.72
CA LEU A 517 33.13 -7.95 -12.67
C LEU A 517 33.50 -7.27 -13.99
N VAL A 518 33.59 -5.93 -13.98
CA VAL A 518 33.90 -5.12 -15.16
C VAL A 518 35.41 -5.09 -15.43
N ARG A 519 36.18 -5.12 -14.36
CA ARG A 519 37.64 -5.11 -14.42
C ARG A 519 38.24 -5.92 -13.26
N ALA A 520 39.16 -6.81 -13.57
CA ALA A 520 39.91 -7.52 -12.53
C ALA A 520 41.02 -6.61 -11.95
N GLY A 521 41.26 -6.76 -10.63
CA GLY A 521 42.27 -6.01 -9.91
C GLY A 521 42.69 -6.72 -8.63
N GLN A 522 43.69 -6.14 -7.93
CA GLN A 522 44.24 -6.75 -6.71
C GLN A 522 44.53 -5.75 -5.56
N HIS A 523 44.45 -4.44 -5.80
CA HIS A 523 44.83 -3.44 -4.79
C HIS A 523 43.68 -2.85 -4.02
N ILE A 524 42.51 -2.71 -4.67
CA ILE A 524 41.25 -2.19 -4.09
C ILE A 524 40.06 -2.65 -4.92
N ALA A 525 38.97 -3.04 -4.27
CA ALA A 525 37.66 -3.24 -4.90
C ALA A 525 36.94 -1.89 -5.00
N ILE A 526 36.35 -1.58 -6.15
CA ILE A 526 35.49 -0.43 -6.36
C ILE A 526 34.13 -0.97 -6.78
N VAL A 527 33.14 -0.81 -5.89
CA VAL A 527 31.75 -1.18 -6.16
C VAL A 527 31.00 0.04 -6.65
N THR A 528 30.27 -0.11 -7.74
CA THR A 528 29.59 1.00 -8.39
C THR A 528 28.36 0.57 -9.16
N ILE A 529 27.56 1.51 -9.67
CA ILE A 529 26.31 1.24 -10.38
C ILE A 529 25.98 2.34 -11.40
N GLY A 530 25.25 1.98 -12.45
CA GLY A 530 24.66 2.91 -13.41
C GLY A 530 25.69 3.84 -14.04
N ARG A 531 25.42 5.15 -14.03
CA ARG A 531 26.29 6.18 -14.61
C ARG A 531 27.71 6.17 -14.05
N MET A 532 27.90 5.76 -12.80
CA MET A 532 29.23 5.80 -12.19
C MET A 532 30.19 4.76 -12.76
N VAL A 533 29.70 3.69 -13.38
CA VAL A 533 30.58 2.64 -13.99
C VAL A 533 31.58 3.20 -14.98
N PRO A 534 31.21 3.94 -16.05
CA PRO A 534 32.19 4.50 -16.96
C PRO A 534 33.15 5.51 -16.29
N ILE A 535 32.71 6.29 -15.32
CA ILE A 535 33.56 7.25 -14.60
C ILE A 535 34.57 6.52 -13.71
N VAL A 536 34.18 5.44 -13.06
CA VAL A 536 35.09 4.57 -12.30
C VAL A 536 36.09 3.89 -13.22
N MET A 537 35.66 3.44 -14.39
CA MET A 537 36.57 2.84 -15.40
C MET A 537 37.63 3.84 -15.94
N GLU A 538 37.24 5.10 -16.15
CA GLU A 538 38.16 6.18 -16.47
C GLU A 538 39.19 6.36 -15.34
N ALA A 539 38.77 6.48 -14.11
CA ALA A 539 39.63 6.61 -12.93
C ALA A 539 40.58 5.40 -12.79
N ALA A 540 40.05 4.18 -12.94
CA ALA A 540 40.85 2.96 -12.88
C ALA A 540 41.90 2.88 -13.97
N GLY A 541 41.61 3.33 -15.20
CA GLY A 541 42.56 3.42 -16.29
C GLY A 541 43.69 4.44 -16.05
N ILE A 542 43.42 5.54 -15.35
CA ILE A 542 44.43 6.50 -14.90
C ILE A 542 45.34 5.87 -13.84
N LEU A 543 44.75 5.23 -12.83
CA LEU A 543 45.46 4.59 -11.72
C LEU A 543 46.34 3.42 -12.17
N GLU A 544 45.90 2.69 -13.18
CA GLU A 544 46.71 1.60 -13.77
C GLU A 544 48.06 2.07 -14.29
N ARG A 545 48.13 3.26 -14.91
CA ARG A 545 49.41 3.88 -15.37
C ARG A 545 50.32 4.21 -14.20
N GLU A 546 49.79 4.26 -12.98
CA GLU A 546 50.53 4.42 -11.74
C GLU A 546 50.85 3.08 -11.04
N GLY A 547 50.54 1.95 -11.70
CA GLY A 547 50.71 0.62 -11.12
C GLY A 547 49.64 0.21 -10.12
N ILE A 548 48.53 0.93 -10.04
CA ILE A 548 47.40 0.63 -9.13
C ILE A 548 46.31 -0.09 -9.91
N HIS A 549 46.14 -1.40 -9.64
CA HIS A 549 45.15 -2.24 -10.30
C HIS A 549 43.84 -2.34 -9.48
N CYS A 550 42.86 -1.54 -9.85
CA CYS A 550 41.52 -1.53 -9.24
C CYS A 550 40.67 -2.69 -9.78
N GLU A 551 40.02 -3.41 -8.91
CA GLU A 551 38.94 -4.31 -9.26
C GLU A 551 37.62 -3.54 -9.31
N VAL A 552 36.88 -3.62 -10.41
CA VAL A 552 35.65 -2.83 -10.59
C VAL A 552 34.46 -3.77 -10.73
N ILE A 553 33.49 -3.60 -9.83
CA ILE A 553 32.26 -4.36 -9.77
C ILE A 553 31.08 -3.43 -10.07
N ASP A 554 30.31 -3.79 -11.09
CA ASP A 554 29.04 -3.16 -11.44
C ASP A 554 27.89 -3.96 -10.80
N LEU A 555 27.16 -3.35 -9.89
CA LEU A 555 26.07 -4.00 -9.16
C LEU A 555 24.91 -4.44 -10.05
N ARG A 556 24.56 -3.64 -11.09
CA ARG A 556 23.39 -3.85 -11.96
C ARG A 556 22.06 -3.78 -11.23
N THR A 557 21.95 -4.39 -10.05
CA THR A 557 20.76 -4.43 -9.20
C THR A 557 21.11 -4.09 -7.76
N ILE A 558 20.18 -3.47 -7.07
CA ILE A 558 20.29 -3.07 -5.67
C ILE A 558 19.45 -4.00 -4.79
N VAL A 559 18.31 -4.45 -5.31
CA VAL A 559 17.48 -5.46 -4.67
C VAL A 559 17.19 -6.56 -5.71
N PRO A 560 17.70 -7.78 -5.48
CA PRO A 560 18.67 -8.19 -4.46
C PRO A 560 20.06 -7.61 -4.71
N LEU A 561 20.83 -7.44 -3.62
CA LEU A 561 22.24 -7.02 -3.67
C LEU A 561 23.14 -8.27 -3.68
N ASP A 562 24.13 -8.29 -4.60
CA ASP A 562 25.14 -9.37 -4.70
C ASP A 562 26.26 -9.16 -3.67
N LEU A 563 25.98 -9.46 -2.42
CA LEU A 563 26.97 -9.36 -1.34
C LEU A 563 28.09 -10.39 -1.47
N GLU A 564 27.82 -11.56 -2.05
CA GLU A 564 28.83 -12.61 -2.21
C GLU A 564 30.01 -12.17 -3.10
N THR A 565 29.68 -11.56 -4.25
CA THR A 565 30.68 -10.98 -5.15
C THR A 565 31.48 -9.87 -4.45
N ILE A 566 30.82 -8.99 -3.70
CA ILE A 566 31.50 -7.91 -2.98
C ILE A 566 32.42 -8.46 -1.90
N VAL A 567 31.97 -9.39 -1.06
CA VAL A 567 32.75 -10.04 0.01
C VAL A 567 33.98 -10.75 -0.59
N SER A 568 33.79 -11.51 -1.66
CA SER A 568 34.88 -12.24 -2.33
C SER A 568 35.96 -11.27 -2.85
N SER A 569 35.55 -10.15 -3.41
CA SER A 569 36.44 -9.10 -3.89
C SER A 569 37.20 -8.41 -2.75
N VAL A 570 36.49 -8.08 -1.65
CA VAL A 570 37.09 -7.49 -0.45
C VAL A 570 38.13 -8.42 0.18
N ARG A 571 37.85 -9.71 0.29
CA ARG A 571 38.80 -10.71 0.82
C ARG A 571 40.08 -10.80 -0.01
N LYS A 572 39.98 -10.59 -1.33
CA LYS A 572 41.12 -10.57 -2.25
C LYS A 572 41.89 -9.26 -2.19
N THR A 573 41.21 -8.13 -2.25
CA THR A 573 41.82 -6.79 -2.44
C THR A 573 42.08 -6.07 -1.13
N ARG A 574 41.46 -6.50 -0.04
CA ARG A 574 41.56 -6.00 1.34
C ARG A 574 41.19 -4.52 1.52
N ARG A 575 40.60 -3.88 0.50
CA ARG A 575 40.15 -2.49 0.52
C ARG A 575 38.91 -2.33 -0.34
N LEU A 576 37.99 -1.48 0.13
CA LEU A 576 36.73 -1.23 -0.56
C LEU A 576 36.49 0.27 -0.71
N LEU A 577 36.07 0.65 -1.91
CA LEU A 577 35.49 1.96 -2.21
C LEU A 577 34.12 1.76 -2.85
N VAL A 578 33.10 2.42 -2.35
CA VAL A 578 31.77 2.46 -2.98
C VAL A 578 31.59 3.81 -3.67
N VAL A 579 31.21 3.78 -4.95
CA VAL A 579 30.96 4.96 -5.78
C VAL A 579 29.55 4.93 -6.31
N ASP A 580 28.75 5.91 -5.93
CA ASP A 580 27.35 5.99 -6.30
C ASP A 580 26.91 7.44 -6.56
N GLU A 581 26.05 7.68 -7.53
CA GLU A 581 25.45 9.00 -7.81
C GLU A 581 24.40 9.40 -6.76
N GLY A 582 23.89 8.46 -5.97
CA GLY A 582 22.96 8.73 -4.86
C GLY A 582 23.63 9.50 -3.71
N TYR A 583 22.81 9.98 -2.77
CA TYR A 583 23.28 10.70 -1.59
C TYR A 583 23.93 9.77 -0.56
N PRO A 584 24.88 10.28 0.28
CA PRO A 584 25.64 9.43 1.21
C PRO A 584 24.82 8.95 2.42
N MET A 585 23.86 9.77 2.93
CA MET A 585 23.05 9.43 4.10
C MET A 585 21.98 8.41 3.69
N CYS A 586 21.91 7.28 4.41
CA CYS A 586 21.02 6.16 4.09
C CYS A 586 21.12 5.68 2.63
N GLY A 587 22.23 5.99 1.94
CA GLY A 587 22.48 5.54 0.59
C GLY A 587 23.05 4.12 0.54
N ILE A 588 23.12 3.54 -0.68
CA ILE A 588 23.59 2.16 -0.87
C ILE A 588 25.03 1.94 -0.37
N GLY A 589 25.88 3.00 -0.43
CA GLY A 589 27.24 2.92 0.12
C GLY A 589 27.28 2.79 1.63
N ALA A 590 26.24 3.24 2.37
CA ALA A 590 26.14 3.03 3.80
C ALA A 590 25.76 1.58 4.11
N GLU A 591 24.82 1.02 3.35
CA GLU A 591 24.39 -0.39 3.47
C GLU A 591 25.54 -1.35 3.17
N ILE A 592 26.25 -1.14 2.05
CA ILE A 592 27.38 -1.98 1.68
C ILE A 592 28.49 -1.88 2.74
N ALA A 593 28.78 -0.69 3.26
CA ALA A 593 29.81 -0.52 4.28
C ALA A 593 29.46 -1.24 5.59
N ALA A 594 28.19 -1.20 6.00
CA ALA A 594 27.68 -1.94 7.17
C ALA A 594 27.78 -3.45 6.95
N SER A 595 27.24 -3.96 5.84
CA SER A 595 27.26 -5.39 5.51
C SER A 595 28.69 -5.95 5.42
N ILE A 596 29.63 -5.20 4.84
CA ILE A 596 31.03 -5.63 4.79
C ILE A 596 31.70 -5.55 6.17
N GLY A 597 31.30 -4.60 7.01
CA GLY A 597 31.71 -4.57 8.41
C GLY A 597 31.28 -5.80 9.20
N GLU A 598 30.12 -6.35 8.89
CA GLU A 598 29.60 -7.59 9.52
C GLU A 598 30.22 -8.87 8.93
N LEU A 599 30.37 -8.93 7.59
CA LEU A 599 30.71 -10.17 6.87
C LEU A 599 32.21 -10.34 6.59
N ALA A 600 32.99 -9.27 6.56
CA ALA A 600 34.40 -9.28 6.11
C ALA A 600 35.28 -8.23 6.83
N HIS A 601 34.96 -7.81 8.05
CA HIS A 601 35.73 -6.83 8.81
C HIS A 601 37.23 -7.18 8.88
N ASP A 602 37.56 -8.42 9.23
CA ASP A 602 38.96 -8.91 9.35
C ASP A 602 39.73 -8.92 8.03
N SER A 603 39.04 -8.71 6.93
CA SER A 603 39.66 -8.63 5.60
C SER A 603 39.98 -7.21 5.16
N LEU A 604 39.66 -6.18 5.98
CA LEU A 604 39.86 -4.79 5.63
C LEU A 604 41.18 -4.23 6.20
N ASP A 605 42.01 -3.70 5.32
CA ASP A 605 43.24 -2.96 5.69
C ASP A 605 43.00 -1.44 5.84
N ALA A 606 41.80 -0.95 5.49
CA ALA A 606 41.42 0.45 5.57
C ALA A 606 39.91 0.57 5.81
N PRO A 607 39.43 1.67 6.38
CA PRO A 607 38.00 1.96 6.43
C PRO A 607 37.38 1.93 5.02
N VAL A 608 36.14 1.47 4.91
CA VAL A 608 35.40 1.50 3.65
C VAL A 608 35.24 2.94 3.16
N GLY A 609 35.76 3.22 1.98
CA GLY A 609 35.62 4.52 1.32
C GLY A 609 34.28 4.68 0.65
N ARG A 610 33.74 5.91 0.63
CA ARG A 610 32.48 6.21 -0.06
C ARG A 610 32.59 7.52 -0.82
N VAL A 611 32.19 7.52 -2.10
CA VAL A 611 32.13 8.70 -2.97
C VAL A 611 30.70 8.81 -3.52
N HIS A 612 30.05 9.90 -3.20
CA HIS A 612 28.63 10.15 -3.49
C HIS A 612 28.42 11.56 -4.02
N THR A 613 27.23 11.85 -4.53
CA THR A 613 26.76 13.21 -4.78
C THR A 613 26.71 13.99 -3.46
N GLU A 614 27.11 15.26 -3.48
CA GLU A 614 27.01 16.13 -2.30
C GLU A 614 25.55 16.24 -1.84
N PRO A 615 25.27 16.32 -0.51
CA PRO A 615 23.91 16.27 0.05
C PRO A 615 23.15 17.60 -0.12
N VAL A 616 23.01 18.03 -1.35
CA VAL A 616 22.20 19.21 -1.74
C VAL A 616 21.35 18.85 -2.95
N PRO A 617 20.17 19.48 -3.14
CA PRO A 617 19.40 19.33 -4.37
C PRO A 617 20.24 19.68 -5.59
N HIS A 618 20.01 18.99 -6.72
CA HIS A 618 20.79 19.21 -7.93
C HIS A 618 20.63 20.64 -8.46
N PRO A 619 21.71 21.44 -8.54
CA PRO A 619 21.60 22.81 -9.00
C PRO A 619 21.41 22.88 -10.52
N PHE A 620 20.73 23.93 -10.98
CA PHE A 620 20.52 24.19 -12.41
C PHE A 620 21.79 24.72 -13.11
N SER A 621 22.62 25.50 -12.41
CA SER A 621 23.87 26.03 -12.99
C SER A 621 24.85 24.92 -13.28
N PRO A 622 25.38 24.81 -14.53
CA PRO A 622 26.43 23.81 -14.86
C PRO A 622 27.66 23.90 -13.97
N ALA A 623 28.06 25.13 -13.59
CA ALA A 623 29.19 25.36 -12.70
C ALA A 623 28.97 24.84 -11.29
N LEU A 624 27.72 24.92 -10.78
CA LEU A 624 27.37 24.37 -9.51
C LEU A 624 27.11 22.86 -9.55
N GLU A 625 26.49 22.36 -10.62
CA GLU A 625 26.25 20.92 -10.83
C GLU A 625 27.59 20.14 -10.83
N ALA A 626 28.62 20.68 -11.51
CA ALA A 626 29.93 20.05 -11.55
C ALA A 626 30.62 19.95 -10.17
N LEU A 627 30.25 20.77 -9.20
CA LEU A 627 30.80 20.74 -7.84
C LEU A 627 30.15 19.68 -6.94
N VAL A 628 28.95 19.22 -7.28
CA VAL A 628 28.21 18.31 -6.42
C VAL A 628 28.28 16.85 -6.86
N LEU A 629 28.61 16.59 -8.11
CA LEU A 629 28.66 15.24 -8.66
C LEU A 629 29.99 14.52 -8.40
N PRO A 630 29.99 13.18 -8.24
CA PRO A 630 31.23 12.40 -8.21
C PRO A 630 32.03 12.55 -9.54
N THR A 631 33.34 12.67 -9.43
CA THR A 631 34.26 12.83 -10.57
C THR A 631 35.37 11.78 -10.55
N ALA A 632 35.98 11.49 -11.72
CA ALA A 632 37.15 10.61 -11.82
C ALA A 632 38.28 11.08 -10.91
N ALA A 633 38.57 12.40 -10.84
CA ALA A 633 39.56 12.96 -9.93
C ALA A 633 39.27 12.70 -8.46
N GLY A 634 37.99 12.84 -8.04
CA GLY A 634 37.57 12.54 -6.68
C GLY A 634 37.74 11.06 -6.35
N ILE A 635 37.39 10.17 -7.29
CA ILE A 635 37.55 8.70 -7.14
C ILE A 635 39.06 8.35 -7.03
N ILE A 636 39.91 8.91 -7.84
CA ILE A 636 41.39 8.71 -7.78
C ILE A 636 41.94 9.15 -6.43
N ALA A 637 41.52 10.31 -5.92
CA ALA A 637 41.92 10.79 -4.61
C ALA A 637 41.48 9.85 -3.48
N ALA A 638 40.26 9.33 -3.58
CA ALA A 638 39.67 8.36 -2.61
C ALA A 638 40.46 7.04 -2.64
N VAL A 639 40.76 6.48 -3.80
CA VAL A 639 41.57 5.25 -3.94
C VAL A 639 42.95 5.45 -3.31
N ARG A 640 43.64 6.55 -3.62
CA ARG A 640 44.94 6.85 -3.03
C ARG A 640 44.90 7.02 -1.51
N ALA A 641 43.85 7.56 -0.96
CA ALA A 641 43.63 7.63 0.50
C ALA A 641 43.44 6.23 1.11
N ALA A 642 42.60 5.40 0.55
CA ALA A 642 42.36 4.04 0.99
C ALA A 642 43.61 3.17 0.96
N LEU A 643 44.45 3.30 -0.09
CA LEU A 643 45.73 2.60 -0.19
C LEU A 643 46.76 3.02 0.88
N ARG A 644 46.62 4.21 1.47
CA ARG A 644 47.43 4.69 2.60
C ARG A 644 46.81 4.33 3.95
N GLY A 645 45.77 3.51 3.99
CA GLY A 645 45.03 3.15 5.21
C GLY A 645 44.25 4.31 5.83
N ARG A 646 44.00 5.37 5.08
CA ARG A 646 43.29 6.56 5.56
C ARG A 646 41.80 6.44 5.20
N ALA A 647 40.96 6.91 6.11
CA ALA A 647 39.56 7.13 5.76
C ALA A 647 39.49 8.09 4.57
N VAL A 648 38.64 7.74 3.60
CA VAL A 648 38.19 8.71 2.61
C VAL A 648 37.25 9.63 3.34
N PRO A 649 37.61 10.91 3.56
CA PRO A 649 36.65 11.79 4.24
C PRO A 649 35.40 11.85 3.35
N PRO A 650 34.21 11.53 3.89
CA PRO A 650 33.01 11.94 3.23
C PRO A 650 33.14 13.46 3.09
N ARG A 651 33.01 13.98 1.87
CA ARG A 651 32.89 15.41 1.68
C ARG A 651 31.71 15.84 2.55
N ARG A 652 32.03 16.55 3.64
CA ARG A 652 31.16 17.16 4.64
C ARG A 652 29.93 16.37 5.04
N LEU A 653 30.09 15.45 6.01
CA LEU A 653 29.04 15.19 7.00
C LEU A 653 28.88 16.36 8.00
N GLU A 654 29.53 17.47 7.79
CA GLU A 654 29.24 18.72 8.46
C GLU A 654 27.99 19.36 7.81
N MET A 655 26.84 18.70 8.01
CA MET A 655 25.66 19.45 8.39
C MET A 655 25.80 19.87 9.88
N THR A 656 26.91 20.47 10.24
CA THR A 656 26.83 21.52 11.24
C THR A 656 26.00 22.59 10.55
N PRO A 657 24.79 22.90 11.02
CA PRO A 657 24.17 24.14 10.59
C PRO A 657 25.30 25.16 10.81
N GLN A 658 25.83 25.81 9.73
CA GLN A 658 26.34 27.13 9.96
C GLN A 658 25.24 27.73 10.81
N ARG A 659 25.51 28.05 12.06
CA ARG A 659 24.68 28.98 12.80
C ARG A 659 24.77 30.26 11.97
N GLU A 660 24.02 30.29 10.84
CA GLU A 660 23.40 31.51 10.42
C GLU A 660 22.80 32.02 11.71
N GLN A 661 23.37 33.06 12.22
CA GLN A 661 22.75 33.77 13.33
C GLN A 661 21.30 33.88 12.92
N ALA A 662 20.46 33.05 13.54
CA ALA A 662 19.05 33.02 13.21
C ALA A 662 18.64 34.47 13.29
N ARG A 663 18.37 35.11 12.16
CA ARG A 663 17.74 36.42 12.18
C ARG A 663 16.54 36.20 13.07
N PRO A 664 16.39 36.98 14.16
CA PRO A 664 15.23 36.82 15.02
C PRO A 664 14.02 36.80 14.10
N ILE A 665 13.26 35.72 14.12
CA ILE A 665 11.96 35.68 13.45
C ILE A 665 11.18 36.72 14.24
N THR A 666 11.11 37.92 13.71
CA THR A 666 10.23 38.97 14.24
C THR A 666 8.83 38.40 14.06
N PRO A 667 8.11 38.09 15.14
CA PRO A 667 6.74 37.63 14.99
C PRO A 667 5.98 38.70 14.18
N PRO A 668 5.07 38.32 13.32
CA PRO A 668 4.22 39.26 12.61
C PRO A 668 3.54 40.18 13.66
N PRO A 669 3.38 41.46 13.39
CA PRO A 669 2.71 42.37 14.32
C PRO A 669 1.37 41.77 14.73
N PRO A 670 0.99 41.85 16.01
CA PRO A 670 -0.25 41.27 16.49
C PRO A 670 -1.42 41.92 15.71
N THR A 671 -2.14 41.11 14.94
CA THR A 671 -3.45 41.51 14.42
C THR A 671 -4.36 41.70 15.62
N THR A 672 -4.74 42.95 15.87
CA THR A 672 -5.73 43.31 16.88
C THR A 672 -7.12 42.85 16.43
N ALA A 673 -7.42 41.60 16.75
CA ALA A 673 -8.79 41.09 16.78
C ALA A 673 -8.97 40.44 18.16
N SER A 674 -9.67 41.15 19.02
CA SER A 674 -9.99 40.72 20.38
C SER A 674 -10.92 39.50 20.33
N MET A 675 -10.44 38.35 20.81
CA MET A 675 -11.29 37.24 21.27
C MET A 675 -11.21 37.13 22.79
N PRO A 676 -12.33 36.86 23.49
CA PRO A 676 -12.38 36.88 24.93
C PRO A 676 -11.61 35.71 25.55
N ALA A 677 -10.88 36.02 26.61
CA ALA A 677 -10.07 35.12 27.39
C ALA A 677 -10.92 34.00 28.04
N ARG A 678 -10.52 32.74 27.85
CA ARG A 678 -10.90 31.63 28.73
C ARG A 678 -9.82 31.44 29.77
N ASN A 679 -10.25 31.47 31.01
CA ASN A 679 -9.40 31.31 32.20
C ASN A 679 -8.71 29.93 32.21
N ALA A 680 -7.39 29.97 32.35
CA ALA A 680 -6.60 28.78 32.66
C ALA A 680 -6.49 28.65 34.20
N VAL A 681 -6.96 27.54 34.73
CA VAL A 681 -6.63 27.12 36.09
C VAL A 681 -5.49 26.10 35.95
N LYS A 682 -4.35 26.46 36.55
CA LYS A 682 -3.22 25.56 36.80
C LYS A 682 -3.48 24.85 38.13
N GLU A 683 -3.55 23.53 38.13
CA GLU A 683 -3.20 22.77 39.34
C GLU A 683 -2.27 21.61 38.97
N ALA A 684 -1.20 21.52 39.75
CA ALA A 684 -0.19 20.49 39.66
C ALA A 684 -0.63 19.28 40.49
N VAL A 685 -0.47 18.07 39.92
CA VAL A 685 -0.69 16.81 40.65
C VAL A 685 0.65 16.05 40.71
N PRO A 686 1.01 15.53 41.89
CA PRO A 686 2.25 14.77 42.09
C PRO A 686 2.11 13.33 41.57
N ALA A 687 3.21 12.80 41.06
CA ALA A 687 3.32 11.38 40.69
C ALA A 687 3.50 10.54 41.97
N ASP A 688 2.73 9.43 42.08
CA ASP A 688 3.22 8.17 42.63
C ASP A 688 2.10 7.11 42.68
N GLY A 689 2.43 5.86 42.29
CA GLY A 689 1.63 4.70 42.69
C GLY A 689 1.28 3.74 41.55
N ALA A 690 2.25 3.19 40.84
CA ALA A 690 2.00 1.99 40.00
C ALA A 690 1.93 0.76 40.91
N ILE A 691 0.75 0.15 41.01
CA ILE A 691 0.55 -1.17 41.59
C ILE A 691 0.59 -2.23 40.51
N ALA A 692 1.56 -3.12 40.61
CA ALA A 692 1.78 -4.24 39.71
C ALA A 692 0.61 -5.23 39.72
N ALA A 693 0.23 -5.70 38.54
CA ALA A 693 -0.73 -6.76 38.34
C ALA A 693 -0.24 -8.06 39.00
N LYS A 694 -1.06 -8.65 39.86
CA LYS A 694 -0.88 -10.02 40.32
C LYS A 694 -1.61 -10.97 39.37
N ASP A 695 -0.87 -11.95 38.89
CA ASP A 695 -1.41 -13.14 38.22
C ASP A 695 -2.47 -13.80 39.09
N ALA A 696 -3.64 -14.01 38.53
CA ALA A 696 -4.71 -14.79 39.15
C ALA A 696 -5.09 -15.98 38.28
N THR A 697 -4.41 -17.09 38.51
CA THR A 697 -4.91 -18.41 38.12
C THR A 697 -5.68 -19.00 39.30
N ALA A 698 -7.01 -18.82 39.31
CA ALA A 698 -7.92 -19.66 40.10
C ALA A 698 -9.30 -19.61 39.41
N ARG A 699 -9.76 -20.74 38.91
CA ARG A 699 -11.16 -20.91 38.41
C ARG A 699 -12.11 -20.73 39.58
N THR A 700 -12.94 -19.67 39.51
CA THR A 700 -14.14 -19.50 40.28
C THR A 700 -15.28 -19.19 39.32
N ASP A 701 -16.48 -19.67 39.60
CA ASP A 701 -17.71 -19.50 38.78
C ASP A 701 -18.23 -18.05 38.67
N LYS A 702 -17.34 -17.08 38.66
CA LYS A 702 -17.66 -15.66 38.52
C LYS A 702 -17.11 -15.15 37.17
N ASP A 703 -18.00 -14.55 36.39
CA ASP A 703 -17.65 -13.83 35.19
C ASP A 703 -17.16 -12.39 35.53
N PHE A 704 -16.39 -11.79 34.62
CA PHE A 704 -15.84 -10.45 34.81
C PHE A 704 -16.51 -9.43 33.88
N ILE A 705 -16.74 -8.24 34.39
CA ILE A 705 -16.91 -7.01 33.61
C ILE A 705 -15.51 -6.41 33.45
N THR A 706 -15.05 -6.25 32.23
CA THR A 706 -13.69 -5.76 31.93
C THR A 706 -13.75 -4.44 31.18
N MET A 707 -12.69 -3.67 31.27
CA MET A 707 -12.48 -2.54 30.37
C MET A 707 -12.38 -3.06 28.93
N PRO A 708 -13.26 -2.63 28.00
CA PRO A 708 -13.27 -3.17 26.65
C PRO A 708 -12.00 -2.83 25.90
N HIS A 709 -11.58 -3.72 25.00
CA HIS A 709 -10.56 -3.40 24.01
C HIS A 709 -11.15 -2.37 23.03
N GLY A 710 -10.47 -1.26 22.86
CA GLY A 710 -10.89 -0.14 22.02
C GLY A 710 -9.79 0.32 21.07
N ASP A 711 -9.71 1.62 20.83
CA ASP A 711 -8.68 2.26 19.99
C ASP A 711 -7.25 1.90 20.47
N LEU A 712 -6.33 1.58 19.55
CA LEU A 712 -4.91 1.28 19.83
C LEU A 712 -4.16 2.43 20.54
N THR A 713 -4.76 3.59 20.60
CA THR A 713 -4.18 4.77 21.25
C THR A 713 -4.66 4.97 22.69
N VAL A 714 -5.65 4.20 23.16
CA VAL A 714 -6.15 4.22 24.55
C VAL A 714 -5.56 3.01 25.27
N SER A 715 -4.68 3.22 26.22
CA SER A 715 -4.05 2.14 27.00
C SER A 715 -4.71 1.88 28.34
N GLU A 716 -5.43 2.89 28.87
CA GLU A 716 -6.05 2.83 30.20
C GLU A 716 -7.24 3.79 30.29
N GLY A 717 -8.14 3.56 31.27
CA GLY A 717 -9.26 4.44 31.61
C GLY A 717 -9.46 4.54 33.10
N LYS A 718 -9.84 5.72 33.58
CA LYS A 718 -10.12 6.01 34.99
C LYS A 718 -11.63 5.87 35.24
N VAL A 719 -12.02 5.06 36.22
CA VAL A 719 -13.42 4.91 36.60
C VAL A 719 -13.96 6.23 37.16
N VAL A 720 -14.97 6.80 36.49
CA VAL A 720 -15.63 8.06 36.89
C VAL A 720 -16.82 7.76 37.77
N GLN A 721 -17.66 6.82 37.38
CA GLN A 721 -18.78 6.39 38.20
C GLN A 721 -19.24 4.95 37.93
N TRP A 722 -19.85 4.34 38.94
CA TRP A 722 -20.62 3.10 38.85
C TRP A 722 -22.10 3.43 38.83
N LEU A 723 -22.81 2.94 37.84
CA LEU A 723 -24.28 3.07 37.72
C LEU A 723 -25.02 1.93 38.38
N LYS A 724 -24.31 0.88 38.79
CA LYS A 724 -24.80 -0.27 39.56
C LYS A 724 -23.94 -0.51 40.79
N GLN A 725 -24.57 -0.94 41.86
CA GLN A 725 -23.87 -1.30 43.09
C GLN A 725 -23.76 -2.82 43.25
N ALA A 726 -22.85 -3.30 44.09
CA ALA A 726 -22.74 -4.72 44.40
C ALA A 726 -24.08 -5.25 44.96
N GLY A 727 -24.54 -6.36 44.41
CA GLY A 727 -25.86 -6.96 44.72
C GLY A 727 -27.01 -6.59 43.78
N GLU A 728 -26.85 -5.55 42.94
CA GLU A 728 -27.86 -5.15 41.95
C GLU A 728 -27.81 -6.01 40.70
N THR A 729 -28.98 -6.17 40.07
CA THR A 729 -29.13 -6.91 38.81
C THR A 729 -29.11 -5.97 37.63
N PHE A 730 -28.66 -6.52 36.46
CA PHE A 730 -28.62 -5.82 35.19
C PHE A 730 -28.94 -6.79 34.05
N VAL A 731 -29.35 -6.24 32.90
CA VAL A 731 -29.59 -6.99 31.68
C VAL A 731 -28.34 -6.86 30.74
N ALA A 732 -28.20 -7.77 29.79
CA ALA A 732 -27.15 -7.69 28.81
C ALA A 732 -27.24 -6.37 28.00
N GLY A 733 -26.11 -5.67 27.85
CA GLY A 733 -26.02 -4.38 27.17
C GLY A 733 -26.42 -3.17 28.02
N GLU A 734 -26.79 -3.35 29.28
CA GLU A 734 -27.07 -2.24 30.20
C GLU A 734 -25.74 -1.56 30.62
N ILE A 735 -25.73 -0.22 30.63
CA ILE A 735 -24.57 0.53 31.08
C ILE A 735 -24.42 0.41 32.60
N VAL A 736 -23.29 -0.10 33.06
CA VAL A 736 -23.00 -0.39 34.47
C VAL A 736 -21.96 0.52 35.11
N ALA A 737 -21.07 1.11 34.30
CA ALA A 737 -20.06 2.05 34.75
C ALA A 737 -19.68 3.02 33.66
N GLU A 738 -19.01 4.11 34.02
CA GLU A 738 -18.40 5.09 33.12
C GLU A 738 -16.92 5.29 33.47
N LEU A 739 -16.08 5.26 32.43
CA LEU A 739 -14.64 5.50 32.53
C LEU A 739 -14.22 6.72 31.69
N GLU A 740 -13.37 7.54 32.24
CA GLU A 740 -12.71 8.64 31.54
C GLU A 740 -11.40 8.15 30.93
N THR A 741 -11.21 8.36 29.64
CA THR A 741 -9.96 8.14 28.92
C THR A 741 -9.36 9.49 28.50
N ASP A 742 -8.16 9.50 27.97
CA ASP A 742 -7.53 10.71 27.42
C ASP A 742 -8.29 11.36 26.27
N LYS A 743 -9.31 10.68 25.71
CA LYS A 743 -10.06 11.14 24.56
C LYS A 743 -11.56 11.33 24.80
N ALA A 744 -12.19 10.56 25.64
CA ALA A 744 -13.64 10.59 25.85
C ALA A 744 -14.06 9.83 27.10
N LEU A 745 -15.33 10.04 27.50
CA LEU A 745 -16.03 9.23 28.47
C LEU A 745 -16.52 7.92 27.81
N LEU A 746 -16.14 6.77 28.38
CA LEU A 746 -16.44 5.44 27.86
C LEU A 746 -17.53 4.79 28.75
N GLU A 747 -18.66 4.46 28.16
CA GLU A 747 -19.74 3.72 28.81
C GLU A 747 -19.45 2.20 28.81
N ILE A 748 -19.48 1.56 29.95
CA ILE A 748 -19.22 0.12 30.11
C ILE A 748 -20.55 -0.64 30.16
N GLU A 749 -20.79 -1.44 29.14
CA GLU A 749 -21.98 -2.28 29.02
C GLU A 749 -21.77 -3.64 29.71
N ALA A 750 -22.81 -4.16 30.33
CA ALA A 750 -22.81 -5.50 30.89
C ALA A 750 -22.74 -6.57 29.78
N PRO A 751 -21.79 -7.54 29.84
CA PRO A 751 -21.61 -8.55 28.80
C PRO A 751 -22.69 -9.62 28.72
N ALA A 752 -23.46 -9.78 29.78
CA ALA A 752 -24.60 -10.71 29.90
C ALA A 752 -25.55 -10.25 31.02
N ALA A 753 -26.76 -10.76 31.05
CA ALA A 753 -27.64 -10.55 32.19
C ALA A 753 -27.06 -11.18 33.47
N GLY A 754 -27.08 -10.44 34.58
CA GLY A 754 -26.42 -10.90 35.79
C GLY A 754 -26.71 -10.04 37.02
N ARG A 755 -26.03 -10.42 38.11
CA ARG A 755 -26.00 -9.67 39.36
C ARG A 755 -24.55 -9.29 39.69
N LEU A 756 -24.28 -8.02 39.91
CA LEU A 756 -22.96 -7.51 40.26
C LEU A 756 -22.54 -8.12 41.62
N SER A 757 -21.42 -8.81 41.63
CA SER A 757 -20.91 -9.49 42.86
C SER A 757 -19.97 -8.60 43.64
N GLU A 758 -18.99 -8.01 42.96
CA GLU A 758 -17.93 -7.22 43.61
C GLU A 758 -17.34 -6.20 42.61
N ILE A 759 -17.17 -4.97 43.04
CA ILE A 759 -16.49 -3.92 42.31
C ILE A 759 -14.99 -4.02 42.62
N LEU A 760 -14.18 -4.41 41.63
CA LEU A 760 -12.73 -4.56 41.75
C LEU A 760 -12.01 -3.23 41.52
N ALA A 761 -12.59 -2.36 40.69
CA ALA A 761 -12.04 -1.02 40.40
C ALA A 761 -13.03 0.06 40.91
N PRO A 762 -12.84 0.60 42.13
CA PRO A 762 -13.63 1.71 42.65
C PRO A 762 -13.49 2.99 41.82
N VAL A 763 -14.39 3.96 42.00
CA VAL A 763 -14.31 5.29 41.40
C VAL A 763 -12.94 5.93 41.71
N GLY A 764 -12.31 6.49 40.67
CA GLY A 764 -10.98 7.05 40.74
C GLY A 764 -9.84 6.08 40.38
N THR A 765 -10.12 4.77 40.23
CA THR A 765 -9.12 3.77 39.87
C THR A 765 -8.87 3.82 38.36
N THR A 766 -7.59 3.81 37.95
CA THR A 766 -7.18 3.66 36.56
C THR A 766 -6.99 2.18 36.24
N VAL A 767 -7.61 1.70 35.17
CA VAL A 767 -7.61 0.31 34.74
C VAL A 767 -7.11 0.22 33.30
N SER A 768 -6.14 -0.66 33.06
CA SER A 768 -5.62 -0.91 31.73
C SER A 768 -6.62 -1.65 30.84
N MET A 769 -6.50 -1.54 29.52
CA MET A 769 -7.31 -2.28 28.55
C MET A 769 -7.36 -3.78 28.86
N GLY A 770 -8.56 -4.39 28.82
CA GLY A 770 -8.79 -5.77 29.22
C GLY A 770 -8.78 -6.03 30.72
N GLY A 771 -8.43 -5.04 31.55
CA GLY A 771 -8.41 -5.16 33.03
C GLY A 771 -9.81 -5.35 33.63
N ALA A 772 -9.89 -6.13 34.70
CA ALA A 772 -11.15 -6.43 35.37
C ALA A 772 -11.66 -5.21 36.18
N LEU A 773 -12.90 -4.83 35.91
CA LEU A 773 -13.62 -3.74 36.60
C LEU A 773 -14.46 -4.27 37.75
N ALA A 774 -15.17 -5.39 37.55
CA ALA A 774 -15.99 -6.02 38.54
C ALA A 774 -16.18 -7.51 38.23
N THR A 775 -16.68 -8.27 39.22
CA THR A 775 -17.18 -9.63 39.04
C THR A 775 -18.69 -9.66 39.07
N PHE A 776 -19.34 -10.61 38.36
CA PHE A 776 -20.77 -10.83 38.40
C PHE A 776 -21.12 -12.31 38.29
N VAL A 777 -22.36 -12.65 38.67
CA VAL A 777 -22.95 -13.99 38.50
C VAL A 777 -24.04 -13.86 37.45
N LYS A 778 -24.01 -14.70 36.41
CA LYS A 778 -25.09 -14.78 35.41
C LYS A 778 -26.42 -15.19 36.04
N LEU A 779 -27.49 -14.59 35.57
CA LEU A 779 -28.86 -14.92 35.94
C LEU A 779 -29.54 -15.77 34.88
#